data_67cf289b2740d724e098cdfb652449a7
#
_entry.id   67cf289b2740d724e098cdfb652449a7
#
_cell.length_a   1.000
_cell.length_b   1.000
_cell.length_c   1.000
_cell.angle_alpha   90.00
_cell.angle_beta   90.00
_cell.angle_gamma   90.00
#
_symmetry.space_group_name_H-M   'P 1'
#
loop_
_entity.id
_entity.type
_entity.pdbx_description
1 polymer ?
#
loop_
_entity_poly.entity_id
_entity_poly.type
_entity_poly.pdbx_seq_one_letter_code
_entity_poly.pdbx_strand_id
1 'polypeptide(L)'
;MKRIPFVLTVTITTLVIILICSTFNNRKDVYAEKTPAQNRENLSSASCRQCHAGFYSVWSKSLHGLAVQPYSQEFALSKLSPQAKEIRIGGYGYRTDIEGREGYVIEKGNLPWNSARYRIDHVLGGKNIFYFLTLLEGRRFQILPLAYDVHKKEWVDTASAGIRHAGGKPVYGKDPGYTFNTACSSCHAGRYSMNYDLKNNTYGTVLFEQGINCESCHGPVNEHDMIFRKAAENGIVPEDRKIISIKKFTSAQINSTCAPCHAKMVPITDSFTPGESFFDHYDLSTLEDSGFYADGCNLADNHTYTRWLMSPCVKSGRLDCLGCHTSGGGYRFTDSAKANDACLPCHAKRVQDISGHTHHKPGSPGSLCISCHMPKTGSARMQSTDHSMLPPVPAATSAFKSPNACTICHVDKDAAWADYTVRQWHKDDYQAPFLEREALIDAGRRRDWSKLFDMLAYIQSKDHDDVIACSLLRMLKTCPDMNKVPVFIKALDDPSGLIRSAAAEGLRDVSTSKAIKALFAATDDPIRLVRIKAASVLARYSAQKLTEAEAKSLDRVTGEYLTSLLVHPDLWQSHYNMGNYFLDRGENEDALLAYKTAIRIEPGATAPYVNQSIVYARLHDMTKAEASLNKALKLDPNNADAYFNLGLLKIGQGDVKTAEEDLRTALNDDPTMGAAAYNLSVILSKDRLKEAVAWSKKAYLMQPEAKYGFTFASFLKQDGNWDGAIDVLRQVVASDRTFADAYLLLGEIYEDRGKKRDAAAVYRQGLAVEELLKKDRNRLERKLESLK
;
A
#
# COMPACT_ATOMS: atom_id res chain seq x y z
N MET A 1 59.17 17.22 36.18
CA MET A 1 59.61 15.93 35.61
C MET A 1 58.73 14.81 36.13
N LYS A 2 57.88 14.23 35.27
CA LYS A 2 57.47 12.85 35.21
C LYS A 2 56.59 12.70 33.97
N ARG A 3 57.10 12.01 32.96
CA ARG A 3 56.41 11.64 31.71
C ARG A 3 55.40 10.55 32.05
N ILE A 4 54.14 10.73 31.72
CA ILE A 4 53.07 9.71 31.68
C ILE A 4 52.96 9.31 30.23
N PRO A 5 52.86 8.02 29.90
CA PRO A 5 53.20 7.54 28.58
C PRO A 5 51.99 7.68 27.61
N PHE A 6 52.37 8.10 26.42
CA PHE A 6 51.53 8.33 25.23
C PHE A 6 50.92 7.03 24.62
N VAL A 7 50.98 5.89 25.32
CA VAL A 7 50.62 4.58 24.78
C VAL A 7 49.17 4.22 25.04
N LEU A 8 48.45 4.86 25.98
CA LEU A 8 47.08 4.48 26.32
C LEU A 8 46.02 5.17 25.48
N THR A 9 46.36 6.28 24.80
CA THR A 9 45.42 7.04 23.98
C THR A 9 45.31 6.50 22.56
N VAL A 10 46.34 5.81 22.04
CA VAL A 10 46.35 5.25 20.68
C VAL A 10 45.53 3.94 20.62
N THR A 11 45.52 3.16 21.71
CA THR A 11 44.78 1.89 21.77
C THR A 11 43.27 2.07 21.84
N ILE A 12 42.76 3.10 22.50
CA ILE A 12 41.33 3.39 22.59
C ILE A 12 40.81 3.97 21.27
N THR A 13 41.61 4.84 20.60
CA THR A 13 41.23 5.40 19.28
C THR A 13 41.23 4.31 18.20
N THR A 14 42.14 3.37 18.25
CA THR A 14 42.22 2.26 17.29
C THR A 14 41.09 1.24 17.51
N LEU A 15 40.66 0.98 18.75
CA LEU A 15 39.51 0.12 19.04
C LEU A 15 38.18 0.77 18.65
N VAL A 16 38.02 2.08 18.80
CA VAL A 16 36.81 2.83 18.35
C VAL A 16 36.79 2.88 16.82
N ILE A 17 37.91 3.05 16.15
CA ILE A 17 38.00 3.02 14.69
C ILE A 17 37.73 1.60 14.16
N ILE A 18 38.15 0.55 14.82
CA ILE A 18 37.87 -0.86 14.44
C ILE A 18 36.39 -1.21 14.70
N LEU A 19 35.76 -0.70 15.77
CA LEU A 19 34.31 -0.88 15.97
C LEU A 19 33.48 -0.08 14.95
N ILE A 20 33.92 1.13 14.59
CA ILE A 20 33.26 1.93 13.53
C ILE A 20 33.45 1.28 12.17
N CYS A 21 34.64 0.74 11.87
CA CYS A 21 34.89 0.01 10.62
C CYS A 21 34.14 -1.33 10.54
N SER A 22 33.90 -2.03 11.67
CA SER A 22 33.11 -3.29 11.64
C SER A 22 31.62 -3.05 11.44
N THR A 23 31.07 -1.94 11.93
CA THR A 23 29.69 -1.52 11.62
C THR A 23 29.55 -1.01 10.18
N PHE A 24 30.59 -0.43 9.57
CA PHE A 24 30.61 -0.04 8.17
C PHE A 24 30.75 -1.22 7.20
N ASN A 25 31.41 -2.30 7.57
CA ASN A 25 31.53 -3.49 6.70
C ASN A 25 30.22 -4.28 6.60
N ASN A 26 29.41 -4.36 7.65
CA ASN A 26 28.09 -5.03 7.59
C ASN A 26 27.06 -4.28 6.71
N ARG A 27 27.29 -3.00 6.37
CA ARG A 27 26.34 -2.21 5.56
C ARG A 27 26.60 -2.27 4.05
N LYS A 28 27.81 -2.62 3.61
CA LYS A 28 28.09 -2.88 2.18
C LYS A 28 27.36 -4.12 1.66
N ASP A 29 26.93 -5.01 2.56
CA ASP A 29 26.24 -6.25 2.21
C ASP A 29 24.76 -6.06 1.84
N VAL A 30 24.15 -4.89 2.03
CA VAL A 30 22.77 -4.62 1.58
C VAL A 30 22.66 -4.67 0.04
N TYR A 31 23.76 -4.35 -0.66
CA TYR A 31 23.88 -4.49 -2.12
C TYR A 31 24.76 -5.67 -2.53
N ALA A 32 25.17 -6.54 -1.59
CA ALA A 32 25.90 -7.75 -1.94
C ALA A 32 25.03 -8.63 -2.86
N GLU A 33 25.59 -9.05 -3.98
CA GLU A 33 24.94 -9.97 -4.92
C GLU A 33 24.40 -11.16 -4.13
N LYS A 34 23.07 -11.32 -4.11
CA LYS A 34 22.47 -12.57 -3.64
C LYS A 34 23.07 -13.70 -4.46
N THR A 35 23.81 -14.59 -3.83
CA THR A 35 24.32 -15.79 -4.48
C THR A 35 23.14 -16.49 -5.14
N PRO A 36 23.20 -16.84 -6.44
CA PRO A 36 22.11 -17.55 -7.09
C PRO A 36 21.72 -18.75 -6.24
N ALA A 37 20.41 -18.90 -5.96
CA ALA A 37 19.90 -20.03 -5.23
C ALA A 37 20.51 -21.30 -5.82
N GLN A 38 21.27 -22.05 -5.01
CA GLN A 38 21.95 -23.25 -5.45
C GLN A 38 20.97 -24.11 -6.26
N ASN A 39 21.44 -24.61 -7.41
CA ASN A 39 20.75 -25.58 -8.26
C ASN A 39 20.38 -26.82 -7.41
N ARG A 40 19.23 -26.74 -6.70
CA ARG A 40 18.58 -27.94 -6.22
C ARG A 40 17.90 -28.55 -7.45
N GLU A 41 18.22 -29.80 -7.78
CA GLU A 41 17.48 -30.58 -8.77
C GLU A 41 16.00 -30.52 -8.36
N ASN A 42 15.22 -29.79 -9.11
CA ASN A 42 13.89 -29.37 -8.69
C ASN A 42 12.88 -30.22 -9.47
N LEU A 43 12.09 -30.99 -8.69
CA LEU A 43 11.00 -31.76 -9.26
C LEU A 43 9.92 -30.82 -9.83
N SER A 44 9.41 -31.13 -11.00
CA SER A 44 8.23 -30.45 -11.54
C SER A 44 6.98 -31.17 -11.05
N SER A 45 5.81 -30.50 -11.06
CA SER A 45 4.51 -31.15 -10.78
C SER A 45 4.24 -32.36 -11.67
N ALA A 46 4.90 -32.47 -12.82
CA ALA A 46 4.82 -33.65 -13.70
C ALA A 46 5.35 -34.92 -13.01
N SER A 47 6.33 -34.82 -12.12
CA SER A 47 6.83 -35.99 -11.35
C SER A 47 5.77 -36.50 -10.36
N CYS A 48 4.93 -35.61 -9.81
CA CYS A 48 3.83 -35.99 -8.91
C CYS A 48 2.78 -36.86 -9.59
N ARG A 49 2.66 -36.78 -10.94
CA ARG A 49 1.74 -37.58 -11.74
C ARG A 49 1.89 -39.08 -11.53
N GLN A 50 3.11 -39.55 -11.29
CA GLN A 50 3.40 -40.98 -11.15
C GLN A 50 2.64 -41.62 -9.97
N CYS A 51 2.52 -40.89 -8.85
CA CYS A 51 1.85 -41.35 -7.64
C CYS A 51 0.46 -40.71 -7.45
N HIS A 52 0.24 -39.51 -7.98
CA HIS A 52 -1.00 -38.73 -7.79
C HIS A 52 -1.74 -38.49 -9.12
N ALA A 53 -1.83 -39.48 -10.02
CA ALA A 53 -2.37 -39.34 -11.38
C ALA A 53 -3.77 -38.74 -11.42
N GLY A 54 -4.68 -39.18 -10.54
CA GLY A 54 -6.07 -38.69 -10.48
C GLY A 54 -6.13 -37.19 -10.14
N PHE A 55 -5.42 -36.75 -9.11
CA PHE A 55 -5.39 -35.33 -8.76
C PHE A 55 -4.67 -34.47 -9.83
N TYR A 56 -3.56 -35.00 -10.36
CA TYR A 56 -2.81 -34.33 -11.41
C TYR A 56 -3.67 -34.05 -12.66
N SER A 57 -4.51 -35.03 -13.08
CA SER A 57 -5.37 -34.88 -14.24
C SER A 57 -6.43 -33.78 -14.10
N VAL A 58 -6.87 -33.51 -12.88
CA VAL A 58 -7.81 -32.40 -12.57
C VAL A 58 -7.07 -31.08 -12.46
N TRP A 59 -5.96 -31.03 -11.69
CA TRP A 59 -5.19 -29.83 -11.46
C TRP A 59 -4.59 -29.27 -12.76
N SER A 60 -4.01 -30.10 -13.61
CA SER A 60 -3.34 -29.64 -14.85
C SER A 60 -4.30 -28.96 -15.85
N LYS A 61 -5.61 -29.15 -15.69
CA LYS A 61 -6.66 -28.51 -16.50
C LYS A 61 -7.37 -27.39 -15.75
N SER A 62 -7.03 -27.16 -14.49
CA SER A 62 -7.62 -26.13 -13.65
C SER A 62 -7.06 -24.73 -13.98
N LEU A 63 -7.77 -23.69 -13.52
CA LEU A 63 -7.28 -22.31 -13.64
C LEU A 63 -5.95 -22.07 -12.89
N HIS A 64 -5.65 -22.86 -11.86
CA HIS A 64 -4.36 -22.82 -11.17
C HIS A 64 -3.25 -23.41 -12.06
N GLY A 65 -3.43 -24.61 -12.57
CA GLY A 65 -2.45 -25.24 -13.46
C GLY A 65 -2.22 -24.49 -14.77
N LEU A 66 -3.22 -23.75 -15.24
CA LEU A 66 -3.19 -22.97 -16.49
C LEU A 66 -3.03 -21.46 -16.24
N ALA A 67 -2.65 -21.02 -15.03
CA ALA A 67 -2.54 -19.61 -14.70
C ALA A 67 -1.57 -18.85 -15.62
N VAL A 68 -0.48 -19.51 -16.04
CA VAL A 68 0.35 -19.13 -17.19
C VAL A 68 0.68 -20.37 -17.98
N GLN A 69 0.65 -20.29 -19.31
CA GLN A 69 0.92 -21.41 -20.22
C GLN A 69 1.64 -20.92 -21.49
N PRO A 70 2.44 -21.77 -22.16
CA PRO A 70 3.05 -21.39 -23.42
C PRO A 70 1.97 -21.14 -24.47
N TYR A 71 2.24 -20.21 -25.38
CA TYR A 71 1.44 -20.10 -26.60
C TYR A 71 1.68 -21.31 -27.49
N SER A 72 0.62 -21.85 -28.06
CA SER A 72 0.69 -22.89 -29.10
C SER A 72 -0.39 -22.68 -30.14
N GLN A 73 -0.18 -23.20 -31.35
CA GLN A 73 -1.19 -23.19 -32.41
C GLN A 73 -2.49 -23.92 -31.98
N GLU A 74 -2.36 -25.02 -31.25
CA GLU A 74 -3.51 -25.77 -30.71
C GLU A 74 -4.33 -24.90 -29.74
N PHE A 75 -3.66 -24.19 -28.84
CA PHE A 75 -4.31 -23.22 -27.96
C PHE A 75 -5.04 -22.15 -28.78
N ALA A 76 -4.39 -21.53 -29.76
CA ALA A 76 -4.99 -20.48 -30.57
C ALA A 76 -6.25 -20.97 -31.31
N LEU A 77 -6.15 -22.09 -32.00
CA LEU A 77 -7.26 -22.66 -32.75
C LEU A 77 -8.46 -23.10 -31.86
N SER A 78 -8.16 -23.54 -30.61
CA SER A 78 -9.21 -24.02 -29.69
C SER A 78 -9.84 -22.92 -28.85
N LYS A 79 -9.13 -21.81 -28.57
CA LYS A 79 -9.54 -20.82 -27.58
C LYS A 79 -9.73 -19.39 -28.13
N LEU A 80 -9.12 -19.07 -29.27
CA LEU A 80 -9.15 -17.72 -29.81
C LEU A 80 -9.96 -17.68 -31.12
N SER A 81 -10.47 -16.51 -31.44
CA SER A 81 -11.05 -16.20 -32.75
C SER A 81 -10.15 -15.16 -33.46
N PRO A 82 -10.07 -15.17 -34.79
CA PRO A 82 -9.37 -14.14 -35.55
C PRO A 82 -9.87 -12.75 -35.18
N GLN A 83 -8.96 -11.78 -35.17
CA GLN A 83 -9.32 -10.39 -34.88
C GLN A 83 -10.06 -9.77 -36.05
N ALA A 84 -11.32 -9.33 -35.83
CA ALA A 84 -12.17 -8.75 -36.87
C ALA A 84 -11.72 -7.35 -37.32
N LYS A 85 -11.27 -6.49 -36.38
CA LYS A 85 -10.93 -5.10 -36.64
C LYS A 85 -9.62 -4.72 -35.93
N GLU A 86 -8.88 -3.79 -36.55
CA GLU A 86 -7.71 -3.15 -35.90
C GLU A 86 -8.17 -2.37 -34.64
N ILE A 87 -7.43 -2.53 -33.55
CA ILE A 87 -7.68 -1.82 -32.31
C ILE A 87 -6.64 -0.69 -32.20
N ARG A 88 -7.11 0.54 -31.96
CA ARG A 88 -6.25 1.72 -31.83
C ARG A 88 -6.04 2.09 -30.36
N ILE A 89 -4.76 2.23 -29.97
CA ILE A 89 -4.35 2.57 -28.60
C ILE A 89 -3.26 3.62 -28.72
N GLY A 90 -3.47 4.83 -28.20
CA GLY A 90 -2.44 5.87 -28.13
C GLY A 90 -1.81 6.28 -29.46
N GLY A 91 -2.56 6.26 -30.57
CA GLY A 91 -2.05 6.61 -31.88
C GLY A 91 -1.44 5.44 -32.67
N TYR A 92 -1.33 4.25 -32.09
CA TYR A 92 -0.91 3.01 -32.76
C TYR A 92 -2.10 2.11 -33.08
N GLY A 93 -2.04 1.41 -34.22
CA GLY A 93 -2.98 0.38 -34.62
C GLY A 93 -2.41 -1.02 -34.27
N TYR A 94 -3.22 -1.87 -33.66
CA TYR A 94 -2.81 -3.20 -33.26
C TYR A 94 -3.63 -4.28 -33.93
N ARG A 95 -2.94 -5.28 -34.48
CA ARG A 95 -3.53 -6.49 -35.06
C ARG A 95 -2.85 -7.74 -34.53
N THR A 96 -3.58 -8.83 -34.53
CA THR A 96 -3.04 -10.16 -34.22
C THR A 96 -2.86 -10.98 -35.48
N ASP A 97 -1.80 -11.80 -35.49
CA ASP A 97 -1.54 -12.86 -36.44
C ASP A 97 -1.40 -14.16 -35.63
N ILE A 98 -2.44 -15.00 -35.61
CA ILE A 98 -2.54 -16.18 -34.76
C ILE A 98 -2.80 -17.46 -35.56
N GLU A 99 -2.84 -17.41 -36.90
CA GLU A 99 -3.15 -18.54 -37.75
C GLU A 99 -1.96 -19.47 -37.96
N GLY A 100 -0.74 -18.94 -37.77
CA GLY A 100 0.51 -19.68 -37.89
C GLY A 100 0.87 -20.53 -36.68
N ARG A 101 2.00 -21.22 -36.78
CA ARG A 101 2.60 -22.01 -35.69
C ARG A 101 2.97 -21.12 -34.50
N GLU A 102 3.41 -19.88 -34.78
CA GLU A 102 3.71 -18.82 -33.80
C GLU A 102 2.66 -17.74 -33.91
N GLY A 103 2.28 -17.17 -32.77
CA GLY A 103 1.36 -16.03 -32.69
C GLY A 103 2.10 -14.71 -32.54
N TYR A 104 1.53 -13.64 -33.07
CA TYR A 104 2.11 -12.31 -33.01
C TYR A 104 1.05 -11.24 -32.74
N VAL A 105 1.48 -10.18 -32.07
CA VAL A 105 0.79 -8.89 -32.05
C VAL A 105 1.61 -7.93 -32.91
N ILE A 106 0.93 -7.31 -33.89
CA ILE A 106 1.54 -6.38 -34.83
C ILE A 106 1.11 -4.98 -34.46
N GLU A 107 2.10 -4.12 -34.15
CA GLU A 107 1.93 -2.70 -33.86
C GLU A 107 2.24 -1.89 -35.14
N LYS A 108 1.32 -1.00 -35.51
CA LYS A 108 1.49 -0.09 -36.66
C LYS A 108 1.39 1.34 -36.16
N GLY A 109 2.47 2.09 -36.29
CA GLY A 109 2.50 3.54 -36.08
C GLY A 109 2.04 4.31 -37.31
N ASN A 110 1.97 5.62 -37.19
CA ASN A 110 1.59 6.52 -38.29
C ASN A 110 2.64 6.56 -39.42
N LEU A 111 3.85 6.04 -39.20
CA LEU A 111 4.94 5.99 -40.16
C LEU A 111 5.41 4.54 -40.34
N PRO A 112 5.78 4.10 -41.56
CA PRO A 112 6.13 2.69 -41.82
C PRO A 112 7.25 2.13 -40.92
N TRP A 113 8.20 2.98 -40.51
CA TRP A 113 9.33 2.59 -39.65
C TRP A 113 8.97 2.55 -38.16
N ASN A 114 7.76 2.99 -37.79
CA ASN A 114 7.21 2.89 -36.44
C ASN A 114 6.33 1.64 -36.26
N SER A 115 6.62 0.57 -36.98
CA SER A 115 5.91 -0.70 -36.88
C SER A 115 6.77 -1.71 -36.12
N ALA A 116 6.14 -2.51 -35.25
CA ALA A 116 6.78 -3.58 -34.51
C ALA A 116 5.95 -4.87 -34.57
N ARG A 117 6.62 -6.01 -34.45
CA ARG A 117 5.99 -7.34 -34.41
C ARG A 117 6.45 -8.05 -33.13
N TYR A 118 5.54 -8.30 -32.22
CA TYR A 118 5.80 -8.95 -30.93
C TYR A 118 5.32 -10.38 -30.97
N ARG A 119 6.22 -11.34 -30.76
CA ARG A 119 5.84 -12.75 -30.66
C ARG A 119 5.06 -12.97 -29.35
N ILE A 120 4.04 -13.76 -29.40
CA ILE A 120 3.34 -14.24 -28.22
C ILE A 120 4.08 -15.45 -27.68
N ASP A 121 4.77 -15.31 -26.55
CA ASP A 121 5.52 -16.41 -25.94
C ASP A 121 4.65 -17.19 -24.94
N HIS A 122 3.84 -16.50 -24.14
CA HIS A 122 2.98 -17.10 -23.12
C HIS A 122 1.61 -16.45 -23.10
N VAL A 123 0.67 -17.20 -22.52
CA VAL A 123 -0.73 -16.78 -22.29
C VAL A 123 -1.01 -16.83 -20.80
N LEU A 124 -1.63 -15.79 -20.27
CA LEU A 124 -1.92 -15.57 -18.87
C LEU A 124 -3.43 -15.53 -18.62
N GLY A 125 -3.91 -16.17 -17.55
CA GLY A 125 -5.31 -16.15 -17.14
C GLY A 125 -6.21 -17.14 -17.87
N GLY A 126 -7.45 -16.72 -18.25
CA GLY A 126 -8.38 -17.56 -19.02
C GLY A 126 -9.73 -17.81 -18.37
N LYS A 127 -9.99 -17.27 -17.16
CA LYS A 127 -11.35 -17.30 -16.58
C LYS A 127 -12.28 -16.30 -17.29
N ASN A 128 -11.84 -15.07 -17.43
CA ASN A 128 -12.59 -13.99 -18.09
C ASN A 128 -11.82 -13.47 -19.31
N ILE A 129 -10.51 -13.26 -19.14
CA ILE A 129 -9.61 -12.65 -20.11
C ILE A 129 -8.37 -13.50 -20.26
N PHE A 130 -7.86 -13.62 -21.50
CA PHE A 130 -6.49 -14.00 -21.77
C PHE A 130 -5.66 -12.76 -22.02
N TYR A 131 -4.53 -12.64 -21.29
CA TYR A 131 -3.47 -11.69 -21.56
C TYR A 131 -2.32 -12.41 -22.24
N PHE A 132 -1.53 -11.68 -23.00
CA PHE A 132 -0.45 -12.26 -23.80
C PHE A 132 0.87 -11.63 -23.39
N LEU A 133 1.93 -12.46 -23.31
CA LEU A 133 3.28 -12.05 -22.93
C LEU A 133 4.24 -12.21 -24.10
N THR A 134 5.13 -11.25 -24.24
CA THR A 134 6.28 -11.30 -25.14
C THR A 134 7.59 -11.12 -24.36
N LEU A 135 8.67 -11.70 -24.87
CA LEU A 135 10.01 -11.49 -24.30
C LEU A 135 10.68 -10.31 -25.01
N LEU A 136 10.91 -9.23 -24.28
CA LEU A 136 11.63 -8.04 -24.74
C LEU A 136 13.14 -8.12 -24.46
N GLU A 137 13.88 -7.10 -24.92
CA GLU A 137 15.29 -6.89 -24.59
C GLU A 137 15.50 -6.91 -23.06
N GLY A 138 16.69 -7.34 -22.62
CA GLY A 138 16.98 -7.52 -21.20
C GLY A 138 16.23 -8.69 -20.57
N ARG A 139 15.65 -9.60 -21.35
CA ARG A 139 14.88 -10.77 -20.92
C ARG A 139 13.66 -10.42 -20.06
N ARG A 140 13.06 -9.27 -20.31
CA ARG A 140 11.83 -8.81 -19.68
C ARG A 140 10.63 -9.45 -20.36
N PHE A 141 9.82 -10.18 -19.61
CA PHE A 141 8.50 -10.60 -20.05
C PHE A 141 7.51 -9.46 -19.88
N GLN A 142 6.91 -9.03 -20.98
CA GLN A 142 6.02 -7.87 -21.04
C GLN A 142 4.61 -8.28 -21.43
N ILE A 143 3.60 -7.74 -20.75
CA ILE A 143 2.19 -7.87 -21.16
C ILE A 143 1.99 -7.05 -22.44
N LEU A 144 1.39 -7.67 -23.46
CA LEU A 144 1.05 -7.05 -24.73
C LEU A 144 -0.20 -6.16 -24.62
N PRO A 145 -0.36 -5.13 -25.47
CA PRO A 145 -1.46 -4.18 -25.41
C PRO A 145 -2.84 -4.76 -25.75
N LEU A 146 -2.87 -5.95 -26.34
CA LEU A 146 -4.11 -6.66 -26.67
C LEU A 146 -4.38 -7.81 -25.72
N ALA A 147 -5.64 -7.97 -25.34
CA ALA A 147 -6.18 -9.05 -24.55
C ALA A 147 -7.37 -9.69 -25.27
N TYR A 148 -7.79 -10.87 -24.86
CA TYR A 148 -8.92 -11.59 -25.45
C TYR A 148 -9.99 -11.89 -24.41
N ASP A 149 -11.22 -11.40 -24.66
CA ASP A 149 -12.39 -11.67 -23.84
C ASP A 149 -12.91 -13.08 -24.14
N VAL A 150 -12.83 -13.98 -23.15
CA VAL A 150 -13.19 -15.39 -23.28
C VAL A 150 -14.70 -15.57 -23.49
N HIS A 151 -15.52 -14.73 -22.88
CA HIS A 151 -16.98 -14.84 -22.91
C HIS A 151 -17.57 -14.25 -24.19
N LYS A 152 -17.06 -13.07 -24.61
CA LYS A 152 -17.50 -12.39 -25.82
C LYS A 152 -16.79 -12.88 -27.08
N LYS A 153 -15.73 -13.66 -26.92
CA LYS A 153 -14.86 -14.16 -28.00
C LYS A 153 -14.33 -13.06 -28.90
N GLU A 154 -13.85 -11.97 -28.29
CA GLU A 154 -13.33 -10.81 -29.04
C GLU A 154 -12.02 -10.29 -28.47
N TRP A 155 -11.22 -9.71 -29.37
CA TRP A 155 -10.00 -8.99 -29.00
C TRP A 155 -10.32 -7.59 -28.49
N VAL A 156 -9.63 -7.15 -27.48
CA VAL A 156 -9.81 -5.86 -26.80
C VAL A 156 -8.47 -5.27 -26.41
N ASP A 157 -8.44 -3.98 -26.12
CA ASP A 157 -7.26 -3.40 -25.48
C ASP A 157 -7.12 -3.88 -24.03
N THR A 158 -5.89 -4.06 -23.59
CA THR A 158 -5.57 -4.58 -22.26
C THR A 158 -6.09 -3.67 -21.13
N ALA A 159 -6.18 -2.34 -21.35
CA ALA A 159 -6.72 -1.42 -20.35
C ALA A 159 -8.24 -1.58 -20.19
N SER A 160 -8.99 -1.82 -21.28
CA SER A 160 -10.43 -2.11 -21.19
C SER A 160 -10.71 -3.49 -20.57
N ALA A 161 -9.72 -4.37 -20.54
CA ALA A 161 -9.78 -5.68 -19.89
C ALA A 161 -9.44 -5.65 -18.38
N GLY A 162 -9.07 -4.50 -17.81
CA GLY A 162 -8.87 -4.30 -16.38
C GLY A 162 -7.45 -3.90 -15.96
N ILE A 163 -6.43 -4.09 -16.80
CA ILE A 163 -5.06 -3.64 -16.48
C ILE A 163 -4.88 -2.18 -16.88
N ARG A 164 -4.76 -1.30 -15.90
CA ARG A 164 -4.64 0.15 -16.07
C ARG A 164 -3.56 0.74 -15.17
N HIS A 165 -2.96 1.83 -15.61
CA HIS A 165 -2.17 2.68 -14.72
C HIS A 165 -3.02 3.31 -13.61
N ALA A 166 -2.38 3.72 -12.55
CA ALA A 166 -2.94 4.68 -11.61
C ALA A 166 -3.45 5.91 -12.41
N GLY A 167 -4.74 6.25 -12.25
CA GLY A 167 -5.38 7.29 -13.06
C GLY A 167 -6.04 6.82 -14.35
N GLY A 168 -6.14 5.51 -14.60
CA GLY A 168 -6.96 4.93 -15.68
C GLY A 168 -6.39 5.06 -17.09
N LYS A 169 -5.12 5.45 -17.25
CA LYS A 169 -4.44 5.55 -18.56
C LYS A 169 -4.24 4.16 -19.19
N PRO A 170 -4.32 4.04 -20.51
CA PRO A 170 -4.04 2.81 -21.24
C PRO A 170 -2.62 2.31 -21.02
N VAL A 171 -2.44 0.97 -21.06
CA VAL A 171 -1.12 0.35 -21.06
C VAL A 171 -0.56 0.35 -22.47
N TYR A 172 0.68 0.80 -22.61
CA TYR A 172 1.40 0.71 -23.88
C TYR A 172 2.34 -0.48 -23.88
N GLY A 173 2.61 -1.09 -25.03
CA GLY A 173 3.36 -2.32 -25.17
C GLY A 173 4.78 -2.36 -24.60
N LYS A 174 5.33 -1.22 -24.19
CA LYS A 174 6.69 -1.11 -23.60
C LYS A 174 6.69 -0.53 -22.19
N ASP A 175 5.52 -0.44 -21.56
CA ASP A 175 5.38 0.17 -20.23
C ASP A 175 6.05 -0.69 -19.15
N PRO A 176 7.07 -0.16 -18.44
CA PRO A 176 7.76 -0.92 -17.38
C PRO A 176 6.84 -1.38 -16.24
N GLY A 177 5.77 -0.66 -15.96
CA GLY A 177 4.80 -0.98 -14.89
C GLY A 177 4.03 -2.28 -15.09
N TYR A 178 4.13 -2.89 -16.31
CA TYR A 178 3.44 -4.14 -16.65
C TYR A 178 4.41 -5.25 -17.04
N THR A 179 5.57 -5.22 -16.42
CA THR A 179 6.54 -6.30 -16.50
C THR A 179 6.04 -7.52 -15.72
N PHE A 180 5.86 -8.65 -16.41
CA PHE A 180 5.42 -9.89 -15.77
C PHE A 180 6.37 -10.35 -14.66
N ASN A 181 7.67 -10.18 -14.87
CA ASN A 181 8.71 -10.57 -13.92
C ASN A 181 8.47 -9.99 -12.51
N THR A 182 7.92 -8.79 -12.43
CA THR A 182 7.68 -8.07 -11.17
C THR A 182 6.23 -8.15 -10.72
N ALA A 183 5.30 -7.83 -11.62
CA ALA A 183 3.91 -7.56 -11.23
C ALA A 183 3.01 -8.80 -11.20
N CYS A 184 3.35 -9.86 -11.96
CA CYS A 184 2.42 -10.97 -12.22
C CYS A 184 2.97 -12.34 -11.79
N SER A 185 4.28 -12.51 -11.83
CA SER A 185 4.94 -13.81 -11.64
C SER A 185 4.66 -14.45 -10.28
N SER A 186 4.57 -13.65 -9.21
CA SER A 186 4.29 -14.14 -7.84
C SER A 186 2.94 -14.86 -7.69
N CYS A 187 1.95 -14.47 -8.53
CA CYS A 187 0.59 -15.05 -8.49
C CYS A 187 0.32 -16.03 -9.63
N HIS A 188 1.07 -15.99 -10.72
CA HIS A 188 0.79 -16.77 -11.92
C HIS A 188 1.86 -17.83 -12.24
N ALA A 189 3.05 -17.75 -11.65
CA ALA A 189 4.11 -18.75 -11.80
C ALA A 189 4.36 -19.43 -10.45
N GLY A 190 4.13 -20.73 -10.35
CA GLY A 190 4.33 -21.48 -9.09
C GLY A 190 5.78 -21.53 -8.67
N ARG A 191 6.70 -21.43 -9.62
CA ARG A 191 8.11 -21.41 -9.34
C ARG A 191 8.87 -20.63 -10.41
N TYR A 192 9.42 -19.51 -9.98
CA TYR A 192 10.26 -18.68 -10.83
C TYR A 192 11.43 -18.10 -10.04
N SER A 193 12.48 -17.72 -10.75
CA SER A 193 13.54 -16.89 -10.22
C SER A 193 13.70 -15.69 -11.11
N MET A 194 13.63 -14.49 -10.54
CA MET A 194 13.74 -13.24 -11.28
C MET A 194 15.19 -13.02 -11.78
N ASN A 195 16.18 -13.35 -10.94
CA ASN A 195 17.61 -13.17 -11.21
C ASN A 195 17.90 -11.80 -11.83
N TYR A 196 17.40 -10.74 -11.20
CA TYR A 196 17.58 -9.40 -11.71
C TYR A 196 19.00 -8.90 -11.46
N ASP A 197 19.69 -8.50 -12.56
CA ASP A 197 20.99 -7.85 -12.52
C ASP A 197 20.78 -6.33 -12.41
N LEU A 198 20.94 -5.83 -11.18
CA LEU A 198 20.77 -4.41 -10.88
C LEU A 198 21.77 -3.53 -11.66
N LYS A 199 22.98 -4.02 -11.94
CA LYS A 199 24.01 -3.26 -12.63
C LYS A 199 23.67 -3.00 -14.11
N ASN A 200 23.16 -4.02 -14.79
CA ASN A 200 22.86 -3.98 -16.23
C ASN A 200 21.38 -3.70 -16.52
N ASN A 201 20.52 -3.63 -15.50
CA ASN A 201 19.06 -3.49 -15.62
C ASN A 201 18.46 -4.58 -16.52
N THR A 202 18.86 -5.83 -16.28
CA THR A 202 18.42 -7.00 -17.05
C THR A 202 17.93 -8.12 -16.16
N TYR A 203 17.10 -8.99 -16.72
CA TYR A 203 16.55 -10.15 -16.02
C TYR A 203 17.22 -11.44 -16.48
N GLY A 204 17.58 -12.30 -15.56
CA GLY A 204 17.96 -13.68 -15.80
C GLY A 204 16.81 -14.65 -15.51
N THR A 205 15.55 -14.21 -15.72
CA THR A 205 14.36 -14.93 -15.26
C THR A 205 14.31 -16.35 -15.81
N VAL A 206 14.10 -17.29 -14.90
CA VAL A 206 13.86 -18.69 -15.22
C VAL A 206 12.46 -19.03 -14.68
N LEU A 207 11.59 -19.44 -15.58
CA LEU A 207 10.29 -20.04 -15.26
C LEU A 207 10.52 -21.55 -15.15
N PHE A 208 10.73 -22.07 -13.95
CA PHE A 208 10.95 -23.49 -13.72
C PHE A 208 9.67 -24.31 -13.93
N GLU A 209 8.53 -23.74 -13.55
CA GLU A 209 7.23 -24.34 -13.76
C GLU A 209 6.16 -23.27 -13.99
N GLN A 210 5.32 -23.50 -14.99
CA GLN A 210 4.23 -22.63 -15.38
C GLN A 210 2.97 -22.94 -14.57
N GLY A 211 2.13 -21.92 -14.33
CA GLY A 211 0.94 -22.06 -13.51
C GLY A 211 1.28 -22.17 -12.01
N ILE A 212 0.26 -22.33 -11.19
CA ILE A 212 0.40 -22.53 -9.74
C ILE A 212 0.64 -24.02 -9.51
N ASN A 213 1.82 -24.38 -9.09
CA ASN A 213 2.31 -25.74 -8.95
C ASN A 213 1.95 -26.39 -7.59
N CYS A 214 2.33 -27.65 -7.42
CA CYS A 214 2.07 -28.41 -6.21
C CYS A 214 2.79 -27.79 -4.99
N GLU A 215 4.01 -27.29 -5.18
CA GLU A 215 4.82 -26.69 -4.11
C GLU A 215 4.23 -25.38 -3.58
N SER A 216 3.45 -24.65 -4.39
CA SER A 216 2.74 -23.44 -3.95
C SER A 216 1.79 -23.66 -2.77
N CYS A 217 1.31 -24.91 -2.59
CA CYS A 217 0.44 -25.29 -1.49
C CYS A 217 1.09 -26.28 -0.52
N HIS A 218 2.04 -27.08 -0.99
CA HIS A 218 2.62 -28.19 -0.24
C HIS A 218 4.08 -27.95 0.21
N GLY A 219 4.65 -26.78 -0.14
CA GLY A 219 6.06 -26.51 0.11
C GLY A 219 7.00 -27.37 -0.72
N PRO A 220 8.30 -27.37 -0.43
CA PRO A 220 9.30 -28.18 -1.15
C PRO A 220 8.99 -29.67 -1.08
N VAL A 221 8.94 -30.36 -2.25
CA VAL A 221 8.53 -31.77 -2.34
C VAL A 221 9.69 -32.74 -2.59
N ASN A 222 10.93 -32.30 -2.71
CA ASN A 222 12.08 -33.15 -3.07
C ASN A 222 12.30 -34.31 -2.08
N GLU A 223 12.25 -34.03 -0.77
CA GLU A 223 12.40 -35.08 0.24
C GLU A 223 11.24 -36.05 0.21
N HIS A 224 10.02 -35.56 0.01
CA HIS A 224 8.83 -36.37 -0.13
C HIS A 224 8.96 -37.38 -1.30
N ASP A 225 9.31 -36.89 -2.49
CA ASP A 225 9.47 -37.74 -3.68
C ASP A 225 10.57 -38.80 -3.44
N MET A 226 11.72 -38.40 -2.92
CA MET A 226 12.86 -39.28 -2.65
C MET A 226 12.49 -40.43 -1.70
N ILE A 227 11.86 -40.11 -0.55
CA ILE A 227 11.53 -41.14 0.45
C ILE A 227 10.44 -42.07 -0.04
N PHE A 228 9.45 -41.58 -0.82
CA PHE A 228 8.38 -42.44 -1.36
C PHE A 228 8.82 -43.28 -2.55
N ARG A 229 9.77 -42.84 -3.37
CA ARG A 229 10.40 -43.71 -4.39
C ARG A 229 11.16 -44.85 -3.70
N LYS A 230 11.96 -44.56 -2.67
CA LYS A 230 12.64 -45.58 -1.87
C LYS A 230 11.65 -46.50 -1.15
N ALA A 231 10.54 -45.95 -0.65
CA ALA A 231 9.48 -46.72 -0.02
C ALA A 231 8.80 -47.71 -0.99
N ALA A 232 8.60 -47.29 -2.25
CA ALA A 232 8.04 -48.12 -3.29
C ALA A 232 8.95 -49.34 -3.62
N GLU A 233 10.28 -49.15 -3.53
CA GLU A 233 11.24 -50.25 -3.73
C GLU A 233 11.27 -51.24 -2.55
N ASN A 234 11.14 -50.72 -1.32
CA ASN A 234 11.29 -51.48 -0.09
C ASN A 234 9.98 -51.97 0.55
N GLY A 235 8.83 -51.53 0.07
CA GLY A 235 7.50 -51.79 0.61
C GLY A 235 7.18 -51.18 1.96
N ILE A 236 8.02 -50.25 2.46
CA ILE A 236 7.87 -49.62 3.79
C ILE A 236 7.40 -48.16 3.59
N VAL A 237 6.16 -47.88 4.00
CA VAL A 237 5.60 -46.51 3.93
C VAL A 237 6.17 -45.63 5.03
N PRO A 238 6.82 -44.51 4.72
CA PRO A 238 7.37 -43.60 5.73
C PRO A 238 6.27 -43.04 6.64
N GLU A 239 6.55 -42.96 7.94
CA GLU A 239 5.66 -42.35 8.93
C GLU A 239 5.62 -40.82 8.74
N ASP A 240 6.78 -40.18 8.61
CA ASP A 240 6.92 -38.77 8.27
C ASP A 240 6.95 -38.62 6.74
N ARG A 241 5.96 -37.97 6.20
CA ARG A 241 5.77 -37.79 4.74
C ARG A 241 6.63 -36.70 4.11
N LYS A 242 7.37 -35.92 4.90
CA LYS A 242 8.23 -34.83 4.42
C LYS A 242 7.56 -33.86 3.44
N ILE A 243 6.30 -33.53 3.71
CA ILE A 243 5.47 -32.63 2.91
C ILE A 243 4.52 -31.85 3.81
N ILE A 244 4.24 -30.60 3.47
CA ILE A 244 3.25 -29.79 4.16
C ILE A 244 1.87 -30.33 3.83
N SER A 245 1.11 -30.71 4.86
CA SER A 245 -0.25 -31.24 4.72
C SER A 245 -1.29 -30.19 5.09
N ILE A 246 -1.93 -29.58 4.10
CA ILE A 246 -3.00 -28.59 4.27
C ILE A 246 -4.16 -29.13 5.15
N LYS A 247 -4.36 -30.45 5.17
CA LYS A 247 -5.39 -31.07 6.02
C LYS A 247 -5.15 -30.89 7.53
N LYS A 248 -3.93 -30.56 7.94
CA LYS A 248 -3.56 -30.28 9.32
C LYS A 248 -3.62 -28.81 9.68
N PHE A 249 -3.94 -27.92 8.71
CA PHE A 249 -3.95 -26.50 8.93
C PHE A 249 -5.24 -26.06 9.63
N THR A 250 -5.12 -25.02 10.43
CA THR A 250 -6.26 -24.22 10.92
C THR A 250 -6.88 -23.43 9.77
N SER A 251 -8.11 -22.97 9.94
CA SER A 251 -8.76 -22.11 8.93
C SER A 251 -7.93 -20.84 8.64
N ALA A 252 -7.27 -20.26 9.63
CA ALA A 252 -6.37 -19.11 9.45
C ALA A 252 -5.17 -19.45 8.55
N GLN A 253 -4.55 -20.62 8.74
CA GLN A 253 -3.42 -21.07 7.93
C GLN A 253 -3.84 -21.39 6.48
N ILE A 254 -5.02 -21.97 6.28
CA ILE A 254 -5.58 -22.21 4.93
C ILE A 254 -5.80 -20.87 4.22
N ASN A 255 -6.43 -19.91 4.90
CA ASN A 255 -6.70 -18.58 4.36
C ASN A 255 -5.39 -17.84 4.04
N SER A 256 -4.37 -17.89 4.93
CA SER A 256 -3.04 -17.32 4.71
C SER A 256 -2.33 -17.95 3.51
N THR A 257 -2.52 -19.25 3.28
CA THR A 257 -1.91 -19.96 2.13
C THR A 257 -2.51 -19.52 0.79
N CYS A 258 -3.81 -19.20 0.73
CA CYS A 258 -4.46 -18.74 -0.48
C CYS A 258 -4.26 -17.24 -0.75
N ALA A 259 -4.08 -16.45 0.31
CA ALA A 259 -4.04 -15.00 0.27
C ALA A 259 -2.97 -14.41 -0.67
N PRO A 260 -1.73 -14.92 -0.79
CA PRO A 260 -0.69 -14.34 -1.65
C PRO A 260 -1.10 -14.13 -3.11
N CYS A 261 -1.96 -15.02 -3.64
CA CYS A 261 -2.47 -14.91 -5.02
C CYS A 261 -3.85 -14.25 -5.09
N HIS A 262 -4.58 -14.13 -3.97
CA HIS A 262 -5.95 -13.62 -3.92
C HIS A 262 -6.08 -12.29 -3.16
N ALA A 263 -4.97 -11.70 -2.72
CA ALA A 263 -4.92 -10.38 -2.08
C ALA A 263 -4.30 -9.33 -3.00
N LYS A 264 -4.83 -8.12 -2.98
CA LYS A 264 -4.09 -6.94 -3.43
C LYS A 264 -3.12 -6.56 -2.33
N MET A 265 -1.82 -6.68 -2.56
CA MET A 265 -0.81 -6.61 -1.50
C MET A 265 0.55 -6.15 -2.02
N VAL A 266 1.41 -5.76 -1.11
CA VAL A 266 2.83 -5.51 -1.35
C VAL A 266 3.64 -6.58 -0.60
N PRO A 267 4.50 -7.36 -1.26
CA PRO A 267 5.36 -8.32 -0.57
C PRO A 267 6.44 -7.60 0.25
N ILE A 268 6.69 -8.11 1.45
CA ILE A 268 7.74 -7.62 2.37
C ILE A 268 8.84 -8.65 2.60
N THR A 269 8.71 -9.84 2.00
CA THR A 269 9.74 -10.88 1.92
C THR A 269 9.73 -11.50 0.53
N ASP A 270 10.82 -12.12 0.15
CA ASP A 270 10.98 -12.84 -1.13
C ASP A 270 10.57 -14.32 -1.06
N SER A 271 10.10 -14.78 0.08
CA SER A 271 9.72 -16.17 0.32
C SER A 271 8.48 -16.24 1.21
N PHE A 272 7.64 -17.22 0.95
CA PHE A 272 6.47 -17.57 1.75
C PHE A 272 6.32 -19.08 1.79
N THR A 273 6.15 -19.63 2.99
CA THR A 273 5.88 -21.06 3.16
C THR A 273 4.40 -21.27 3.48
N PRO A 274 3.68 -22.19 2.79
CA PRO A 274 2.30 -22.46 3.09
C PRO A 274 2.05 -22.74 4.58
N GLY A 275 1.07 -22.07 5.16
CA GLY A 275 0.73 -22.14 6.58
C GLY A 275 1.38 -21.08 7.48
N GLU A 276 2.33 -20.29 6.96
CA GLU A 276 2.83 -19.11 7.67
C GLU A 276 1.79 -17.98 7.71
N SER A 277 2.00 -17.02 8.60
CA SER A 277 1.12 -15.85 8.70
C SER A 277 1.26 -14.94 7.49
N PHE A 278 0.15 -14.55 6.88
CA PHE A 278 0.14 -13.63 5.73
C PHE A 278 0.86 -12.31 6.04
N PHE A 279 0.64 -11.73 7.21
CA PHE A 279 1.22 -10.45 7.60
C PHE A 279 2.70 -10.50 7.99
N ASP A 280 3.32 -11.67 8.00
CA ASP A 280 4.78 -11.79 8.09
C ASP A 280 5.46 -11.65 6.72
N HIS A 281 4.70 -11.72 5.64
CA HIS A 281 5.21 -11.73 4.27
C HIS A 281 4.63 -10.65 3.37
N TYR A 282 3.47 -10.07 3.74
CA TYR A 282 2.72 -9.16 2.88
C TYR A 282 2.07 -8.02 3.65
N ASP A 283 2.04 -6.84 3.03
CA ASP A 283 1.22 -5.70 3.44
C ASP A 283 -0.04 -5.64 2.57
N LEU A 284 -1.20 -5.83 3.19
CA LEU A 284 -2.49 -5.87 2.51
C LEU A 284 -2.95 -4.47 2.13
N SER A 285 -3.37 -4.25 0.87
CA SER A 285 -4.10 -3.04 0.48
C SER A 285 -5.50 -3.06 1.08
N THR A 286 -5.87 -1.96 1.74
CA THR A 286 -7.17 -1.75 2.38
C THR A 286 -7.93 -0.60 1.71
N LEU A 287 -9.00 -0.09 2.32
CA LEU A 287 -9.94 0.80 1.61
C LEU A 287 -9.43 2.23 1.42
N GLU A 288 -8.25 2.58 1.87
CA GLU A 288 -7.55 3.82 1.47
C GLU A 288 -7.12 3.78 -0.01
N ASP A 289 -6.95 2.59 -0.57
CA ASP A 289 -6.66 2.40 -2.00
C ASP A 289 -7.92 2.71 -2.84
N SER A 290 -7.76 3.58 -3.84
CA SER A 290 -8.83 3.99 -4.76
C SER A 290 -9.36 2.86 -5.67
N GLY A 291 -8.73 1.68 -5.67
CA GLY A 291 -9.21 0.47 -6.35
C GLY A 291 -10.40 -0.21 -5.68
N PHE A 292 -10.87 0.31 -4.53
CA PHE A 292 -12.04 -0.19 -3.83
C PHE A 292 -13.16 0.85 -3.77
N TYR A 293 -14.41 0.41 -3.80
CA TYR A 293 -15.55 1.21 -3.33
C TYR A 293 -15.48 1.41 -1.81
N ALA A 294 -16.30 2.30 -1.25
CA ALA A 294 -16.34 2.55 0.19
C ALA A 294 -16.77 1.32 1.00
N ASP A 295 -17.58 0.45 0.41
CA ASP A 295 -18.00 -0.85 0.98
C ASP A 295 -16.94 -1.96 0.88
N GLY A 296 -15.83 -1.70 0.16
CA GLY A 296 -14.74 -2.64 -0.07
C GLY A 296 -14.87 -3.51 -1.34
N CYS A 297 -15.92 -3.35 -2.14
CA CYS A 297 -15.99 -3.99 -3.45
C CYS A 297 -14.87 -3.49 -4.37
N ASN A 298 -14.29 -4.40 -5.17
CA ASN A 298 -13.25 -4.04 -6.13
C ASN A 298 -13.81 -3.24 -7.30
N LEU A 299 -13.06 -2.23 -7.74
CA LEU A 299 -13.41 -1.42 -8.91
C LEU A 299 -12.98 -2.05 -10.23
N ALA A 300 -11.81 -2.69 -10.28
CA ALA A 300 -11.21 -3.08 -11.55
C ALA A 300 -10.42 -4.41 -11.53
N ASP A 301 -10.16 -4.98 -10.37
CA ASP A 301 -9.37 -6.21 -10.24
C ASP A 301 -10.18 -7.35 -9.60
N ASN A 302 -9.55 -8.52 -9.43
CA ASN A 302 -10.22 -9.72 -8.92
C ASN A 302 -9.60 -10.22 -7.61
N HIS A 303 -9.10 -9.32 -6.78
CA HIS A 303 -8.54 -9.66 -5.49
C HIS A 303 -9.63 -9.70 -4.42
N THR A 304 -9.88 -10.86 -3.84
CA THR A 304 -11.01 -11.10 -2.95
C THR A 304 -10.67 -11.07 -1.46
N TYR A 305 -9.39 -11.11 -1.10
CA TYR A 305 -8.96 -11.35 0.28
C TYR A 305 -9.31 -10.21 1.24
N THR A 306 -9.26 -8.95 0.81
CA THR A 306 -9.68 -7.80 1.63
C THR A 306 -11.15 -7.93 2.04
N ARG A 307 -12.04 -8.27 1.09
CA ARG A 307 -13.46 -8.52 1.37
C ARG A 307 -13.68 -9.80 2.20
N TRP A 308 -12.85 -10.82 1.98
CA TRP A 308 -12.86 -12.05 2.77
C TRP A 308 -12.63 -11.77 4.26
N LEU A 309 -11.68 -10.92 4.61
CA LEU A 309 -11.41 -10.52 6.00
C LEU A 309 -12.57 -9.73 6.64
N MET A 310 -13.38 -9.04 5.85
CA MET A 310 -14.58 -8.32 6.33
C MET A 310 -15.75 -9.26 6.63
N SER A 311 -15.67 -10.53 6.21
CA SER A 311 -16.76 -11.50 6.37
C SER A 311 -16.97 -11.92 7.83
N PRO A 312 -18.18 -11.80 8.38
CA PRO A 312 -18.50 -12.35 9.69
C PRO A 312 -18.33 -13.88 9.77
N CYS A 313 -18.55 -14.57 8.63
CA CYS A 313 -18.36 -16.03 8.54
C CYS A 313 -16.90 -16.41 8.76
N VAL A 314 -15.98 -15.65 8.17
CA VAL A 314 -14.52 -15.83 8.32
C VAL A 314 -14.05 -15.47 9.72
N LYS A 315 -14.53 -14.34 10.27
CA LYS A 315 -14.23 -13.91 11.65
C LYS A 315 -14.68 -14.91 12.71
N SER A 316 -15.68 -15.73 12.40
CA SER A 316 -16.10 -16.82 13.31
C SER A 316 -15.04 -17.92 13.48
N GLY A 317 -13.99 -17.96 12.66
CA GLY A 317 -12.95 -18.99 12.64
C GLY A 317 -13.41 -20.35 12.10
N ARG A 318 -14.67 -20.46 11.61
CA ARG A 318 -15.27 -21.73 11.15
C ARG A 318 -15.21 -21.91 9.64
N LEU A 319 -14.93 -20.83 8.89
CA LEU A 319 -14.92 -20.86 7.44
C LEU A 319 -13.52 -20.55 6.92
N ASP A 320 -13.08 -21.36 5.97
CA ASP A 320 -11.89 -21.15 5.17
C ASP A 320 -12.19 -21.34 3.67
N CYS A 321 -11.19 -21.02 2.85
CA CYS A 321 -11.32 -21.13 1.38
C CYS A 321 -11.73 -22.53 0.91
N LEU A 322 -11.25 -23.60 1.56
CA LEU A 322 -11.51 -24.97 1.18
C LEU A 322 -12.91 -25.45 1.59
N GLY A 323 -13.63 -24.70 2.42
CA GLY A 323 -15.04 -24.97 2.69
C GLY A 323 -15.91 -24.89 1.44
N CYS A 324 -15.61 -23.98 0.54
CA CYS A 324 -16.35 -23.76 -0.70
C CYS A 324 -15.59 -24.17 -1.97
N HIS A 325 -14.25 -24.20 -1.92
CA HIS A 325 -13.41 -24.49 -3.07
C HIS A 325 -12.66 -25.84 -2.93
N THR A 326 -12.32 -26.43 -4.07
CA THR A 326 -11.32 -27.51 -4.11
C THR A 326 -9.92 -26.91 -4.10
N SER A 327 -8.90 -27.68 -3.73
CA SER A 327 -7.51 -27.25 -3.80
C SER A 327 -7.03 -26.90 -5.23
N GLY A 328 -7.72 -27.39 -6.25
CA GLY A 328 -7.52 -26.97 -7.65
C GLY A 328 -8.26 -25.68 -8.04
N GLY A 329 -8.89 -24.97 -7.09
CA GLY A 329 -9.59 -23.70 -7.33
C GLY A 329 -11.03 -23.84 -7.84
N GLY A 330 -11.54 -25.07 -8.06
CA GLY A 330 -12.93 -25.29 -8.48
C GLY A 330 -13.93 -25.03 -7.35
N TYR A 331 -15.09 -24.45 -7.67
CA TYR A 331 -16.21 -24.30 -6.73
C TYR A 331 -16.90 -25.65 -6.51
N ARG A 332 -17.20 -26.03 -5.27
CA ARG A 332 -17.79 -27.32 -4.91
C ARG A 332 -19.29 -27.43 -5.18
N PHE A 333 -20.00 -26.33 -5.08
CA PHE A 333 -21.46 -26.26 -5.11
C PHE A 333 -21.94 -25.72 -6.47
N THR A 334 -21.53 -26.39 -7.55
CA THR A 334 -21.88 -26.00 -8.93
C THR A 334 -23.29 -26.44 -9.34
N ASP A 335 -23.84 -27.46 -8.67
CA ASP A 335 -25.22 -27.89 -8.86
C ASP A 335 -26.16 -26.85 -8.24
N SER A 336 -27.00 -26.23 -9.06
CA SER A 336 -27.95 -25.20 -8.62
C SER A 336 -28.95 -25.72 -7.56
N ALA A 337 -29.30 -26.98 -7.58
CA ALA A 337 -30.19 -27.60 -6.58
C ALA A 337 -29.54 -27.70 -5.19
N LYS A 338 -28.19 -27.70 -5.13
CA LYS A 338 -27.38 -27.84 -3.93
C LYS A 338 -26.56 -26.58 -3.62
N ALA A 339 -26.75 -25.49 -4.36
CA ALA A 339 -25.93 -24.30 -4.24
C ALA A 339 -26.00 -23.64 -2.83
N ASN A 340 -27.16 -23.77 -2.15
CA ASN A 340 -27.35 -23.25 -0.79
C ASN A 340 -26.78 -24.17 0.30
N ASP A 341 -26.37 -25.42 -0.05
CA ASP A 341 -25.80 -26.37 0.93
C ASP A 341 -24.47 -25.84 1.52
N ALA A 342 -23.77 -24.97 0.80
CA ALA A 342 -22.59 -24.27 1.32
C ALA A 342 -22.90 -23.48 2.61
N CYS A 343 -24.11 -22.95 2.75
CA CYS A 343 -24.53 -22.09 3.85
C CYS A 343 -25.27 -22.87 4.96
N LEU A 344 -25.75 -24.07 4.65
CA LEU A 344 -26.60 -24.91 5.50
C LEU A 344 -25.97 -25.19 6.89
N PRO A 345 -24.68 -25.53 7.03
CA PRO A 345 -24.08 -25.89 8.33
C PRO A 345 -24.23 -24.82 9.40
N CYS A 346 -24.30 -23.55 9.01
CA CYS A 346 -24.40 -22.41 9.94
C CYS A 346 -25.76 -21.70 9.87
N HIS A 347 -26.45 -21.74 8.71
CA HIS A 347 -27.66 -20.98 8.42
C HIS A 347 -28.89 -21.87 8.10
N ALA A 348 -29.04 -23.03 8.79
CA ALA A 348 -30.09 -24.01 8.53
C ALA A 348 -31.49 -23.40 8.46
N LYS A 349 -31.87 -22.53 9.42
CA LYS A 349 -33.19 -21.89 9.45
C LYS A 349 -33.46 -21.02 8.20
N ARG A 350 -32.44 -20.28 7.71
CA ARG A 350 -32.57 -19.43 6.51
C ARG A 350 -32.65 -20.25 5.24
N VAL A 351 -31.91 -21.35 5.17
CA VAL A 351 -31.92 -22.24 4.01
C VAL A 351 -33.23 -23.03 3.94
N GLN A 352 -33.84 -23.41 5.07
CA GLN A 352 -35.13 -24.10 5.15
C GLN A 352 -36.31 -23.18 4.78
N ASP A 353 -36.26 -21.92 5.15
CA ASP A 353 -37.26 -20.90 4.79
C ASP A 353 -36.68 -19.88 3.80
N ILE A 354 -36.26 -20.39 2.65
CA ILE A 354 -35.58 -19.56 1.63
C ILE A 354 -36.50 -18.48 1.05
N SER A 355 -37.79 -18.79 0.87
CA SER A 355 -38.77 -17.83 0.34
C SER A 355 -39.08 -16.72 1.35
N GLY A 356 -39.22 -17.03 2.63
CA GLY A 356 -39.44 -16.02 3.68
C GLY A 356 -38.24 -15.12 3.88
N HIS A 357 -37.02 -15.65 3.61
CA HIS A 357 -35.79 -14.85 3.70
C HIS A 357 -35.51 -14.03 2.45
N THR A 358 -35.66 -14.62 1.25
CA THR A 358 -35.23 -13.98 -0.01
C THR A 358 -36.33 -13.24 -0.75
N HIS A 359 -37.60 -13.50 -0.38
CA HIS A 359 -38.78 -13.02 -1.10
C HIS A 359 -38.83 -13.46 -2.59
N HIS A 360 -38.12 -14.52 -2.92
CA HIS A 360 -38.08 -15.11 -4.25
C HIS A 360 -38.60 -16.57 -4.24
N LYS A 361 -39.09 -17.02 -5.38
CA LYS A 361 -39.57 -18.42 -5.55
C LYS A 361 -38.41 -19.39 -5.37
N PRO A 362 -38.60 -20.51 -4.63
CA PRO A 362 -37.58 -21.57 -4.55
C PRO A 362 -37.14 -22.05 -5.92
N GLY A 363 -35.85 -22.31 -6.09
CA GLY A 363 -35.27 -22.75 -7.37
C GLY A 363 -35.04 -21.62 -8.40
N SER A 364 -35.50 -20.40 -8.14
CA SER A 364 -35.14 -19.24 -8.96
C SER A 364 -33.72 -18.74 -8.64
N PRO A 365 -33.06 -18.00 -9.56
CA PRO A 365 -31.76 -17.40 -9.29
C PRO A 365 -31.74 -16.50 -8.03
N GLY A 366 -32.84 -15.80 -7.75
CA GLY A 366 -32.98 -14.94 -6.55
C GLY A 366 -33.13 -15.73 -5.25
N SER A 367 -33.38 -17.04 -5.26
CA SER A 367 -33.41 -17.90 -4.08
C SER A 367 -32.04 -18.48 -3.70
N LEU A 368 -30.99 -18.18 -4.47
CA LEU A 368 -29.63 -18.60 -4.15
C LEU A 368 -28.97 -17.61 -3.20
N CYS A 369 -28.46 -18.10 -2.07
CA CYS A 369 -27.76 -17.26 -1.07
C CYS A 369 -26.64 -16.43 -1.70
N ILE A 370 -25.88 -17.05 -2.59
CA ILE A 370 -24.74 -16.41 -3.28
C ILE A 370 -25.16 -15.25 -4.20
N SER A 371 -26.41 -15.26 -4.71
CA SER A 371 -26.87 -14.19 -5.61
C SER A 371 -26.99 -12.85 -4.91
N CYS A 372 -27.26 -12.85 -3.59
CA CYS A 372 -27.40 -11.64 -2.78
C CYS A 372 -26.17 -11.36 -1.90
N HIS A 373 -25.59 -12.41 -1.28
CA HIS A 373 -24.49 -12.28 -0.33
C HIS A 373 -23.11 -12.40 -0.96
N MET A 374 -23.01 -12.91 -2.17
CA MET A 374 -21.78 -13.05 -2.95
C MET A 374 -22.00 -12.64 -4.41
N PRO A 375 -22.62 -11.47 -4.67
CA PRO A 375 -22.96 -11.08 -6.03
C PRO A 375 -21.70 -10.99 -6.89
N LYS A 376 -21.87 -11.33 -8.19
CA LYS A 376 -20.82 -11.10 -9.17
C LYS A 376 -20.90 -9.66 -9.63
N THR A 377 -20.01 -8.85 -9.09
CA THR A 377 -19.86 -7.45 -9.47
C THR A 377 -18.65 -7.30 -10.38
N GLY A 378 -18.62 -6.31 -11.21
CA GLY A 378 -17.48 -6.11 -12.08
C GLY A 378 -17.40 -4.72 -12.65
N SER A 379 -16.18 -4.29 -12.88
CA SER A 379 -15.83 -3.14 -13.70
C SER A 379 -15.23 -3.65 -15.00
N ALA A 380 -15.57 -3.00 -16.10
CA ALA A 380 -15.12 -3.38 -17.44
C ALA A 380 -15.49 -4.83 -17.82
N ARG A 381 -14.49 -5.70 -18.01
CA ARG A 381 -14.65 -7.11 -18.41
C ARG A 381 -14.25 -8.11 -17.34
N MET A 382 -13.83 -7.62 -16.18
CA MET A 382 -13.48 -8.44 -15.02
C MET A 382 -14.67 -8.56 -14.08
N GLN A 383 -15.16 -9.79 -13.90
CA GLN A 383 -16.19 -10.08 -12.91
C GLN A 383 -15.55 -10.72 -11.68
N SER A 384 -15.76 -10.11 -10.53
CA SER A 384 -15.34 -10.61 -9.21
C SER A 384 -16.55 -10.98 -8.38
N THR A 385 -16.48 -12.11 -7.69
CA THR A 385 -17.48 -12.49 -6.70
C THR A 385 -17.16 -11.81 -5.37
N ASP A 386 -18.15 -11.19 -4.74
CA ASP A 386 -18.03 -10.68 -3.39
C ASP A 386 -17.83 -11.83 -2.39
N HIS A 387 -16.78 -11.74 -1.58
CA HIS A 387 -16.46 -12.73 -0.55
C HIS A 387 -16.70 -12.22 0.88
N SER A 388 -17.33 -11.06 1.04
CA SER A 388 -17.70 -10.55 2.38
C SER A 388 -18.86 -11.31 3.00
N MET A 389 -19.72 -11.90 2.18
CA MET A 389 -20.98 -12.55 2.62
C MET A 389 -21.87 -11.61 3.46
N LEU A 390 -21.70 -10.30 3.29
CA LEU A 390 -22.51 -9.29 3.94
C LEU A 390 -23.91 -9.22 3.29
N PRO A 391 -24.93 -8.73 3.99
CA PRO A 391 -26.23 -8.47 3.39
C PRO A 391 -26.11 -7.41 2.30
N PRO A 392 -26.96 -7.44 1.25
CA PRO A 392 -26.98 -6.36 0.25
C PRO A 392 -27.41 -5.04 0.89
N VAL A 393 -26.70 -3.96 0.54
CA VAL A 393 -26.94 -2.60 1.07
C VAL A 393 -27.20 -1.65 -0.12
N PRO A 394 -28.41 -1.68 -0.74
CA PRO A 394 -28.68 -0.85 -1.92
C PRO A 394 -28.64 0.65 -1.64
N ALA A 395 -28.85 1.09 -0.40
CA ALA A 395 -28.65 2.49 -0.01
C ALA A 395 -27.20 2.97 -0.21
N ALA A 396 -26.19 2.08 -0.07
CA ALA A 396 -24.78 2.39 -0.35
C ALA A 396 -24.52 2.67 -1.85
N THR A 397 -25.31 2.09 -2.75
CA THR A 397 -25.24 2.40 -4.18
C THR A 397 -25.63 3.85 -4.44
N SER A 398 -26.68 4.33 -3.81
CA SER A 398 -27.13 5.72 -3.93
C SER A 398 -26.12 6.70 -3.33
N ALA A 399 -25.57 6.38 -2.16
CA ALA A 399 -24.66 7.25 -1.42
C ALA A 399 -23.21 7.22 -1.95
N PHE A 400 -22.67 6.05 -2.27
CA PHE A 400 -21.23 5.83 -2.52
C PHE A 400 -20.93 5.16 -3.87
N LYS A 401 -21.95 4.92 -4.70
CA LYS A 401 -21.83 4.25 -6.02
C LYS A 401 -21.37 2.79 -5.94
N SER A 402 -21.40 2.18 -4.76
CA SER A 402 -21.11 0.76 -4.58
C SER A 402 -22.09 -0.11 -5.38
N PRO A 403 -21.66 -1.22 -5.97
CA PRO A 403 -22.59 -2.12 -6.70
C PRO A 403 -23.56 -2.79 -5.73
N ASN A 404 -24.76 -3.12 -6.21
CA ASN A 404 -25.71 -3.91 -5.41
C ASN A 404 -26.24 -5.13 -6.15
N ALA A 405 -26.59 -6.16 -5.38
CA ALA A 405 -27.02 -7.43 -5.91
C ALA A 405 -28.37 -7.36 -6.68
N CYS A 406 -29.28 -6.46 -6.28
CA CYS A 406 -30.65 -6.41 -6.81
C CYS A 406 -30.68 -6.01 -8.29
N THR A 407 -29.95 -4.95 -8.65
CA THR A 407 -29.94 -4.39 -10.01
C THR A 407 -29.14 -5.24 -11.01
N ILE A 408 -28.42 -6.27 -10.56
CA ILE A 408 -27.79 -7.26 -11.44
C ILE A 408 -28.85 -8.07 -12.19
N CYS A 409 -29.95 -8.42 -11.51
CA CYS A 409 -31.05 -9.19 -12.09
C CYS A 409 -32.25 -8.30 -12.47
N HIS A 410 -32.57 -7.30 -11.67
CA HIS A 410 -33.65 -6.35 -11.92
C HIS A 410 -33.11 -5.14 -12.70
N VAL A 411 -32.73 -5.37 -13.94
CA VAL A 411 -32.03 -4.40 -14.80
C VAL A 411 -32.89 -3.19 -15.21
N ASP A 412 -34.21 -3.29 -15.03
CA ASP A 412 -35.20 -2.22 -15.24
C ASP A 412 -35.43 -1.35 -14.00
N LYS A 413 -34.80 -1.69 -12.87
CA LYS A 413 -34.92 -1.01 -11.57
C LYS A 413 -33.62 -0.33 -11.19
N ASP A 414 -33.73 0.66 -10.31
CA ASP A 414 -32.61 1.41 -9.77
C ASP A 414 -32.31 1.05 -8.29
N ALA A 415 -31.29 1.70 -7.75
CA ALA A 415 -30.89 1.50 -6.35
C ALA A 415 -31.96 2.02 -5.36
N ALA A 416 -32.71 3.05 -5.71
CA ALA A 416 -33.75 3.60 -4.86
C ALA A 416 -34.93 2.63 -4.70
N TRP A 417 -35.32 1.98 -5.81
CA TRP A 417 -36.29 0.89 -5.76
C TRP A 417 -35.81 -0.27 -4.87
N ALA A 418 -34.54 -0.66 -5.01
CA ALA A 418 -33.98 -1.74 -4.23
C ALA A 418 -33.92 -1.40 -2.72
N ASP A 419 -33.51 -0.18 -2.37
CA ASP A 419 -33.49 0.33 -0.99
C ASP A 419 -34.90 0.35 -0.40
N TYR A 420 -35.86 0.91 -1.13
CA TYR A 420 -37.27 0.89 -0.69
C TYR A 420 -37.77 -0.53 -0.42
N THR A 421 -37.49 -1.47 -1.34
CA THR A 421 -37.96 -2.86 -1.26
C THR A 421 -37.38 -3.58 -0.04
N VAL A 422 -36.05 -3.49 0.20
CA VAL A 422 -35.45 -4.18 1.35
C VAL A 422 -35.89 -3.58 2.69
N ARG A 423 -36.19 -2.28 2.74
CA ARG A 423 -36.76 -1.63 3.93
C ARG A 423 -38.19 -2.10 4.23
N GLN A 424 -38.96 -2.52 3.22
CA GLN A 424 -40.26 -3.13 3.45
C GLN A 424 -40.17 -4.56 4.01
N TRP A 425 -39.07 -5.27 3.76
CA TRP A 425 -38.85 -6.63 4.24
C TRP A 425 -38.38 -6.70 5.69
N HIS A 426 -37.78 -5.60 6.20
CA HIS A 426 -37.17 -5.52 7.53
C HIS A 426 -37.85 -4.48 8.41
N LYS A 427 -38.06 -4.80 9.69
CA LYS A 427 -38.62 -3.86 10.67
C LYS A 427 -37.58 -2.82 11.07
N ASP A 428 -36.32 -3.23 11.17
CA ASP A 428 -35.22 -2.39 11.62
C ASP A 428 -34.35 -1.97 10.41
N ASP A 429 -33.74 -0.80 10.48
CA ASP A 429 -32.81 -0.33 9.47
C ASP A 429 -31.44 -1.03 9.59
N TYR A 430 -31.36 -2.25 9.06
CA TYR A 430 -30.12 -3.02 9.07
C TYR A 430 -29.01 -2.38 8.22
N GLN A 431 -29.32 -1.44 7.32
CA GLN A 431 -28.33 -0.79 6.46
C GLN A 431 -27.59 0.33 7.19
N ALA A 432 -28.17 0.96 8.21
CA ALA A 432 -27.57 2.11 8.88
C ALA A 432 -26.13 1.88 9.37
N PRO A 433 -25.76 0.78 10.06
CA PRO A 433 -24.39 0.56 10.49
C PRO A 433 -23.39 0.43 9.34
N PHE A 434 -23.82 -0.07 8.17
CA PHE A 434 -22.99 -0.16 7.00
C PHE A 434 -22.76 1.21 6.39
N LEU A 435 -23.82 2.01 6.24
CA LEU A 435 -23.75 3.37 5.69
C LEU A 435 -22.88 4.29 6.56
N GLU A 436 -22.97 4.17 7.89
CA GLU A 436 -22.15 4.93 8.83
C GLU A 436 -20.66 4.67 8.60
N ARG A 437 -20.22 3.40 8.57
CA ARG A 437 -18.80 3.05 8.37
C ARG A 437 -18.30 3.42 7.00
N GLU A 438 -19.14 3.27 5.94
CA GLU A 438 -18.78 3.64 4.58
C GLU A 438 -18.66 5.16 4.41
N ALA A 439 -19.51 5.93 5.12
CA ALA A 439 -19.41 7.38 5.20
C ALA A 439 -18.08 7.84 5.84
N LEU A 440 -17.55 7.09 6.83
CA LEU A 440 -16.26 7.38 7.43
C LEU A 440 -15.11 7.13 6.43
N ILE A 441 -15.18 6.04 5.65
CA ILE A 441 -14.22 5.74 4.58
C ILE A 441 -14.24 6.84 3.51
N ASP A 442 -15.42 7.23 3.04
CA ASP A 442 -15.58 8.29 2.03
C ASP A 442 -15.07 9.64 2.54
N ALA A 443 -15.39 10.01 3.79
CA ALA A 443 -14.88 11.21 4.43
C ALA A 443 -13.34 11.18 4.56
N GLY A 444 -12.77 10.05 4.99
CA GLY A 444 -11.31 9.87 5.08
C GLY A 444 -10.60 10.04 3.74
N ARG A 445 -11.14 9.48 2.66
CA ARG A 445 -10.61 9.64 1.29
C ARG A 445 -10.66 11.08 0.80
N ARG A 446 -11.71 11.83 1.17
CA ARG A 446 -11.84 13.26 0.86
C ARG A 446 -11.07 14.16 1.81
N ARG A 447 -10.40 13.59 2.84
CA ARG A 447 -9.73 14.34 3.92
C ARG A 447 -10.70 15.27 4.67
N ASP A 448 -11.95 14.86 4.82
CA ASP A 448 -12.95 15.59 5.61
C ASP A 448 -12.77 15.30 7.10
N TRP A 449 -11.87 16.05 7.71
CA TRP A 449 -11.52 15.89 9.12
C TRP A 449 -12.59 16.41 10.09
N SER A 450 -13.72 16.96 9.61
CA SER A 450 -14.89 17.23 10.45
C SER A 450 -15.45 15.95 11.08
N LYS A 451 -15.15 14.78 10.45
CA LYS A 451 -15.52 13.44 10.93
C LYS A 451 -14.43 12.75 11.76
N LEU A 452 -13.38 13.47 12.15
CA LEU A 452 -12.27 12.90 12.91
C LEU A 452 -12.73 12.12 14.14
N PHE A 453 -13.54 12.74 14.99
CA PHE A 453 -13.94 12.10 16.25
C PHE A 453 -14.81 10.87 16.03
N ASP A 454 -15.66 10.86 14.99
CA ASP A 454 -16.44 9.68 14.60
C ASP A 454 -15.50 8.54 14.13
N MET A 455 -14.47 8.86 13.33
CA MET A 455 -13.44 7.90 12.90
C MET A 455 -12.66 7.33 14.09
N LEU A 456 -12.24 8.18 15.03
CA LEU A 456 -11.51 7.77 16.23
C LEU A 456 -12.39 6.89 17.15
N ALA A 457 -13.66 7.23 17.29
CA ALA A 457 -14.62 6.43 18.05
C ALA A 457 -14.83 5.05 17.43
N TYR A 458 -14.95 4.98 16.09
CA TYR A 458 -15.05 3.70 15.37
C TYR A 458 -13.82 2.81 15.58
N ILE A 459 -12.60 3.36 15.44
CA ILE A 459 -11.34 2.62 15.65
C ILE A 459 -11.27 2.05 17.08
N GLN A 460 -11.78 2.77 18.07
CA GLN A 460 -11.77 2.34 19.47
C GLN A 460 -12.93 1.42 19.85
N SER A 461 -13.92 1.25 18.99
CA SER A 461 -15.05 0.36 19.23
C SER A 461 -14.57 -1.08 19.37
N LYS A 462 -15.19 -1.87 20.27
CA LYS A 462 -14.90 -3.30 20.42
C LYS A 462 -15.37 -4.13 19.22
N ASP A 463 -16.36 -3.61 18.49
CA ASP A 463 -17.00 -4.30 17.36
C ASP A 463 -16.54 -3.75 16.00
N HIS A 464 -15.40 -3.05 15.95
CA HIS A 464 -14.88 -2.55 14.70
C HIS A 464 -14.50 -3.68 13.72
N ASP A 465 -14.56 -3.39 12.44
CA ASP A 465 -14.02 -4.24 11.39
C ASP A 465 -12.55 -3.91 11.18
N ASP A 466 -11.66 -4.92 11.23
CA ASP A 466 -10.20 -4.74 11.13
C ASP A 466 -9.79 -3.99 9.86
N VAL A 467 -10.43 -4.31 8.71
CA VAL A 467 -10.12 -3.68 7.42
C VAL A 467 -10.53 -2.21 7.43
N ILE A 468 -11.73 -1.91 7.95
CA ILE A 468 -12.23 -0.53 8.07
C ILE A 468 -11.35 0.27 9.04
N ALA A 469 -11.08 -0.26 10.24
CA ALA A 469 -10.26 0.40 11.25
C ALA A 469 -8.83 0.66 10.75
N CYS A 470 -8.20 -0.33 10.10
CA CYS A 470 -6.90 -0.18 9.44
C CYS A 470 -6.94 0.92 8.37
N SER A 471 -7.97 0.92 7.50
CA SER A 471 -8.12 1.94 6.45
C SER A 471 -8.22 3.34 7.02
N LEU A 472 -9.03 3.52 8.08
CA LEU A 472 -9.16 4.81 8.76
C LEU A 472 -7.85 5.26 9.39
N LEU A 473 -7.09 4.37 10.07
CA LEU A 473 -5.77 4.68 10.61
C LEU A 473 -4.81 5.15 9.49
N ARG A 474 -4.78 4.46 8.35
CA ARG A 474 -3.93 4.81 7.21
C ARG A 474 -4.31 6.17 6.61
N MET A 475 -5.60 6.48 6.47
CA MET A 475 -6.07 7.78 6.00
C MET A 475 -5.76 8.89 7.00
N LEU A 476 -5.99 8.65 8.30
CA LEU A 476 -5.71 9.60 9.39
C LEU A 476 -4.21 9.89 9.57
N LYS A 477 -3.31 9.12 8.96
CA LYS A 477 -1.88 9.45 8.93
C LYS A 477 -1.64 10.88 8.46
N THR A 478 -2.39 11.35 7.48
CA THR A 478 -2.27 12.71 6.91
C THR A 478 -3.11 13.77 7.65
N CYS A 479 -3.93 13.37 8.63
CA CYS A 479 -4.69 14.31 9.45
C CYS A 479 -3.73 15.08 10.39
N PRO A 480 -3.75 16.40 10.40
CA PRO A 480 -2.84 17.20 11.21
C PRO A 480 -3.25 17.29 12.69
N ASP A 481 -4.49 16.93 13.04
CA ASP A 481 -5.02 17.03 14.40
C ASP A 481 -4.38 15.96 15.31
N MET A 482 -3.71 16.43 16.37
CA MET A 482 -2.98 15.59 17.33
C MET A 482 -3.89 14.77 18.26
N ASN A 483 -5.20 15.04 18.30
CA ASN A 483 -6.15 14.22 19.06
C ASN A 483 -6.22 12.76 18.56
N LYS A 484 -5.73 12.48 17.34
CA LYS A 484 -5.55 11.12 16.84
C LYS A 484 -4.51 10.30 17.61
N VAL A 485 -3.47 10.95 18.17
CA VAL A 485 -2.28 10.28 18.72
C VAL A 485 -2.59 9.29 19.84
N PRO A 486 -3.41 9.61 20.85
CA PRO A 486 -3.77 8.65 21.89
C PRO A 486 -4.45 7.39 21.35
N VAL A 487 -5.24 7.54 20.26
CA VAL A 487 -5.94 6.42 19.61
C VAL A 487 -4.95 5.54 18.86
N PHE A 488 -3.99 6.14 18.15
CA PHE A 488 -2.92 5.39 17.47
C PHE A 488 -2.03 4.62 18.46
N ILE A 489 -1.66 5.25 19.59
CA ILE A 489 -0.89 4.58 20.64
C ILE A 489 -1.67 3.39 21.21
N LYS A 490 -2.98 3.55 21.47
CA LYS A 490 -3.82 2.45 21.96
C LYS A 490 -4.00 1.35 20.92
N ALA A 491 -4.09 1.71 19.63
CA ALA A 491 -4.24 0.75 18.52
C ALA A 491 -2.97 -0.11 18.29
N LEU A 492 -1.82 0.23 18.86
CA LEU A 492 -0.65 -0.65 18.89
C LEU A 492 -0.83 -1.89 19.77
N ASP A 493 -1.82 -1.89 20.67
CA ASP A 493 -2.18 -3.03 21.52
C ASP A 493 -3.38 -3.84 20.98
N ASP A 494 -3.84 -3.53 19.75
CA ASP A 494 -4.97 -4.22 19.13
C ASP A 494 -4.65 -5.70 18.86
N PRO A 495 -5.61 -6.63 18.99
CA PRO A 495 -5.41 -8.04 18.62
C PRO A 495 -4.98 -8.24 17.16
N SER A 496 -5.44 -7.38 16.24
CA SER A 496 -5.15 -7.46 14.81
C SER A 496 -3.78 -6.86 14.46
N GLY A 497 -2.86 -7.68 13.92
CA GLY A 497 -1.57 -7.22 13.40
C GLY A 497 -1.71 -6.20 12.27
N LEU A 498 -2.81 -6.28 11.52
CA LEU A 498 -3.13 -5.31 10.46
C LEU A 498 -3.36 -3.91 11.05
N ILE A 499 -4.16 -3.81 12.13
CA ILE A 499 -4.43 -2.55 12.84
C ILE A 499 -3.16 -2.02 13.49
N ARG A 500 -2.40 -2.88 14.22
CA ARG A 500 -1.14 -2.47 14.84
C ARG A 500 -0.14 -1.91 13.84
N SER A 501 -0.06 -2.52 12.65
CA SER A 501 0.85 -2.04 11.59
C SER A 501 0.48 -0.64 11.08
N ALA A 502 -0.82 -0.38 10.88
CA ALA A 502 -1.31 0.93 10.46
C ALA A 502 -1.13 1.99 11.57
N ALA A 503 -1.33 1.61 12.83
CA ALA A 503 -1.09 2.47 13.98
C ALA A 503 0.39 2.87 14.09
N ALA A 504 1.32 1.93 13.94
CA ALA A 504 2.75 2.21 13.94
C ALA A 504 3.13 3.21 12.84
N GLU A 505 2.68 2.97 11.60
CA GLU A 505 2.95 3.87 10.47
C GLU A 505 2.34 5.27 10.67
N GLY A 506 1.16 5.34 11.29
CA GLY A 506 0.44 6.58 11.55
C GLY A 506 1.11 7.52 12.57
N LEU A 507 2.04 7.00 13.38
CA LEU A 507 2.82 7.78 14.35
C LEU A 507 4.08 8.43 13.74
N ARG A 508 4.27 8.41 12.43
CA ARG A 508 5.49 8.90 11.74
C ARG A 508 5.90 10.33 12.13
N ASP A 509 4.96 11.24 12.26
CA ASP A 509 5.23 12.66 12.53
C ASP A 509 5.00 13.05 14.01
N VAL A 510 4.89 12.04 14.89
CA VAL A 510 4.63 12.21 16.32
C VAL A 510 5.91 12.00 17.11
N SER A 511 6.38 13.05 17.81
CA SER A 511 7.63 13.03 18.59
C SER A 511 7.44 13.01 20.12
N THR A 512 6.23 12.67 20.61
CA THR A 512 5.98 12.54 22.05
C THR A 512 6.70 11.34 22.65
N SER A 513 7.24 11.46 23.86
CA SER A 513 7.93 10.34 24.54
C SER A 513 7.07 9.10 24.66
N LYS A 514 5.74 9.25 24.82
CA LYS A 514 4.80 8.15 24.90
C LYS A 514 4.67 7.41 23.58
N ALA A 515 4.58 8.14 22.44
CA ALA A 515 4.52 7.53 21.11
C ALA A 515 5.84 6.82 20.77
N ILE A 516 6.98 7.43 21.08
CA ILE A 516 8.31 6.83 20.85
C ILE A 516 8.45 5.54 21.64
N LYS A 517 8.08 5.54 22.93
CA LYS A 517 8.12 4.32 23.76
C LYS A 517 7.23 3.22 23.22
N ALA A 518 6.02 3.56 22.76
CA ALA A 518 5.10 2.60 22.16
C ALA A 518 5.62 2.02 20.84
N LEU A 519 6.27 2.85 20.00
CA LEU A 519 6.92 2.39 18.77
C LEU A 519 8.12 1.46 19.05
N PHE A 520 8.92 1.73 20.10
CA PHE A 520 9.98 0.80 20.50
C PHE A 520 9.41 -0.53 20.98
N ALA A 521 8.30 -0.55 21.73
CA ALA A 521 7.63 -1.80 22.09
C ALA A 521 7.16 -2.56 20.83
N ALA A 522 6.68 -1.88 19.80
CA ALA A 522 6.26 -2.48 18.54
C ALA A 522 7.43 -3.08 17.71
N THR A 523 8.69 -2.78 18.02
CA THR A 523 9.83 -3.46 17.40
C THR A 523 9.96 -4.94 17.80
N ASP A 524 9.31 -5.36 18.87
CA ASP A 524 9.27 -6.74 19.34
C ASP A 524 7.94 -7.45 19.07
N ASP A 525 7.08 -6.84 18.22
CA ASP A 525 5.80 -7.42 17.80
C ASP A 525 6.00 -8.81 17.15
N PRO A 526 5.14 -9.80 17.42
CA PRO A 526 5.24 -11.11 16.79
C PRO A 526 5.06 -11.03 15.26
N ILE A 527 4.31 -10.05 14.75
CA ILE A 527 4.05 -9.88 13.31
C ILE A 527 5.12 -8.99 12.67
N ARG A 528 5.81 -9.51 11.64
CA ARG A 528 6.89 -8.80 10.93
C ARG A 528 6.44 -7.47 10.33
N LEU A 529 5.23 -7.40 9.76
CA LEU A 529 4.70 -6.16 9.19
C LEU A 529 4.68 -5.02 10.22
N VAL A 530 4.27 -5.30 11.46
CA VAL A 530 4.24 -4.30 12.54
C VAL A 530 5.66 -3.81 12.86
N ARG A 531 6.62 -4.73 12.98
CA ARG A 531 8.03 -4.39 13.24
C ARG A 531 8.62 -3.53 12.13
N ILE A 532 8.36 -3.87 10.87
CA ILE A 532 8.83 -3.10 9.69
C ILE A 532 8.24 -1.68 9.69
N LYS A 533 6.94 -1.54 9.99
CA LYS A 533 6.30 -0.22 10.06
C LYS A 533 6.87 0.62 11.22
N ALA A 534 7.10 0.03 12.39
CA ALA A 534 7.75 0.70 13.51
C ALA A 534 9.20 1.14 13.15
N ALA A 535 9.99 0.27 12.51
CA ALA A 535 11.35 0.58 12.04
C ALA A 535 11.37 1.78 11.08
N SER A 536 10.43 1.82 10.12
CA SER A 536 10.34 2.90 9.14
C SER A 536 10.08 4.27 9.77
N VAL A 537 9.36 4.29 10.91
CA VAL A 537 9.06 5.52 11.66
C VAL A 537 10.22 5.91 12.57
N LEU A 538 10.82 4.93 13.24
CA LEU A 538 11.94 5.14 14.17
C LEU A 538 13.25 5.54 13.46
N ALA A 539 13.34 5.43 12.14
CA ALA A 539 14.49 5.84 11.33
C ALA A 539 14.99 7.28 11.64
N ARG A 540 14.07 8.18 11.99
CA ARG A 540 14.36 9.60 12.28
C ARG A 540 14.99 9.84 13.65
N TYR A 541 14.99 8.85 14.52
CA TYR A 541 15.50 9.02 15.88
C TYR A 541 16.99 8.75 15.94
N SER A 542 17.75 9.74 16.45
CA SER A 542 19.20 9.65 16.54
C SER A 542 19.64 8.58 17.55
N ALA A 543 20.52 7.70 17.12
CA ALA A 543 21.11 6.65 17.94
C ALA A 543 21.74 7.15 19.26
N GLN A 544 22.16 8.42 19.30
CA GLN A 544 22.82 9.03 20.49
C GLN A 544 21.90 9.20 21.70
N LYS A 545 20.60 9.07 21.54
CA LYS A 545 19.59 9.21 22.61
C LYS A 545 18.92 7.91 23.01
N LEU A 546 19.34 6.78 22.43
CA LEU A 546 18.77 5.47 22.67
C LEU A 546 19.52 4.72 23.77
N THR A 547 18.80 3.95 24.55
CA THR A 547 19.40 2.92 25.40
C THR A 547 20.05 1.84 24.54
N GLU A 548 20.96 1.05 25.09
CA GLU A 548 21.59 -0.07 24.38
C GLU A 548 20.55 -1.09 23.88
N ALA A 549 19.51 -1.37 24.67
CA ALA A 549 18.43 -2.26 24.30
C ALA A 549 17.60 -1.71 23.10
N GLU A 550 17.24 -0.44 23.14
CA GLU A 550 16.53 0.24 22.05
C GLU A 550 17.38 0.28 20.76
N ALA A 551 18.67 0.57 20.87
CA ALA A 551 19.58 0.58 19.73
C ALA A 551 19.68 -0.81 19.07
N LYS A 552 19.80 -1.88 19.86
CA LYS A 552 19.85 -3.26 19.38
C LYS A 552 18.53 -3.68 18.72
N SER A 553 17.39 -3.37 19.33
CA SER A 553 16.08 -3.64 18.74
C SER A 553 15.90 -2.91 17.42
N LEU A 554 16.25 -1.62 17.36
CA LEU A 554 16.15 -0.82 16.14
C LEU A 554 17.06 -1.36 15.03
N ASP A 555 18.30 -1.77 15.34
CA ASP A 555 19.21 -2.32 14.34
C ASP A 555 18.65 -3.62 13.71
N ARG A 556 18.12 -4.52 14.54
CA ARG A 556 17.46 -5.76 14.08
C ARG A 556 16.30 -5.48 13.12
N VAL A 557 15.35 -4.61 13.52
CA VAL A 557 14.16 -4.34 12.70
C VAL A 557 14.48 -3.46 11.50
N THR A 558 15.55 -2.67 11.55
CA THR A 558 16.11 -1.95 10.40
C THR A 558 16.53 -2.91 9.30
N GLY A 559 17.22 -4.01 9.66
CA GLY A 559 17.58 -5.07 8.70
C GLY A 559 16.34 -5.67 8.02
N GLU A 560 15.29 -6.00 8.79
CA GLU A 560 14.01 -6.48 8.23
C GLU A 560 13.38 -5.45 7.28
N TYR A 561 13.38 -4.17 7.65
CA TYR A 561 12.81 -3.09 6.82
C TYR A 561 13.57 -2.89 5.52
N LEU A 562 14.90 -2.76 5.57
CA LEU A 562 15.72 -2.60 4.36
C LEU A 562 15.62 -3.81 3.42
N THR A 563 15.58 -5.02 3.99
CA THR A 563 15.33 -6.24 3.20
C THR A 563 13.97 -6.19 2.52
N SER A 564 12.92 -5.71 3.21
CA SER A 564 11.58 -5.60 2.63
C SER A 564 11.51 -4.62 1.45
N LEU A 565 12.30 -3.54 1.46
CA LEU A 565 12.39 -2.62 0.34
C LEU A 565 13.04 -3.24 -0.91
N LEU A 566 13.89 -4.25 -0.72
CA LEU A 566 14.63 -4.93 -1.80
C LEU A 566 14.00 -6.24 -2.26
N VAL A 567 12.74 -6.52 -1.89
CA VAL A 567 12.00 -7.67 -2.44
C VAL A 567 11.85 -7.52 -3.96
N HIS A 568 11.64 -6.31 -4.44
CA HIS A 568 11.62 -5.95 -5.86
C HIS A 568 12.75 -4.95 -6.20
N PRO A 569 13.99 -5.44 -6.35
CA PRO A 569 15.13 -4.57 -6.61
C PRO A 569 15.13 -3.98 -8.04
N ASP A 570 14.25 -4.45 -8.89
CA ASP A 570 13.98 -3.97 -10.25
C ASP A 570 13.02 -2.77 -10.30
N LEU A 571 12.38 -2.42 -9.18
CA LEU A 571 11.52 -1.24 -9.06
C LEU A 571 12.32 -0.02 -8.56
N TRP A 572 12.26 1.08 -9.30
CA TRP A 572 12.90 2.32 -8.88
C TRP A 572 12.36 2.83 -7.53
N GLN A 573 11.09 2.56 -7.22
CA GLN A 573 10.45 2.93 -5.94
C GLN A 573 11.13 2.28 -4.74
N SER A 574 11.63 1.05 -4.87
CA SER A 574 12.38 0.34 -3.82
C SER A 574 13.62 1.14 -3.41
N HIS A 575 14.40 1.58 -4.39
CA HIS A 575 15.60 2.38 -4.15
C HIS A 575 15.28 3.81 -3.74
N TYR A 576 14.21 4.40 -4.27
CA TYR A 576 13.71 5.71 -3.83
C TYR A 576 13.32 5.69 -2.34
N ASN A 577 12.57 4.69 -1.90
CA ASN A 577 12.17 4.55 -0.49
C ASN A 577 13.37 4.27 0.42
N MET A 578 14.35 3.51 -0.06
CA MET A 578 15.62 3.32 0.64
C MET A 578 16.39 4.65 0.76
N GLY A 579 16.42 5.45 -0.30
CA GLY A 579 17.00 6.80 -0.26
C GLY A 579 16.30 7.70 0.75
N ASN A 580 14.97 7.65 0.84
CA ASN A 580 14.20 8.40 1.84
C ASN A 580 14.55 7.95 3.27
N TYR A 581 14.71 6.65 3.48
CA TYR A 581 15.12 6.12 4.78
C TYR A 581 16.50 6.65 5.20
N PHE A 582 17.49 6.60 4.32
CA PHE A 582 18.82 7.12 4.59
C PHE A 582 18.83 8.65 4.77
N LEU A 583 18.01 9.38 3.99
CA LEU A 583 17.82 10.82 4.12
C LEU A 583 17.23 11.20 5.49
N ASP A 584 16.24 10.47 5.98
CA ASP A 584 15.64 10.62 7.31
C ASP A 584 16.68 10.41 8.43
N ARG A 585 17.64 9.53 8.23
CA ARG A 585 18.74 9.24 9.16
C ARG A 585 19.90 10.22 9.05
N GLY A 586 19.91 11.09 8.03
CA GLY A 586 21.05 11.98 7.73
C GLY A 586 22.25 11.24 7.09
N GLU A 587 22.09 10.02 6.62
CA GLU A 587 23.10 9.22 5.92
C GLU A 587 23.13 9.64 4.44
N ASN A 588 23.70 10.81 4.18
CA ASN A 588 23.56 11.50 2.88
C ASN A 588 24.21 10.76 1.71
N GLU A 589 25.34 10.09 1.89
CA GLU A 589 26.03 9.33 0.84
C GLU A 589 25.22 8.12 0.40
N ASP A 590 24.64 7.38 1.36
CA ASP A 590 23.79 6.23 1.09
C ASP A 590 22.48 6.65 0.43
N ALA A 591 21.89 7.77 0.86
CA ALA A 591 20.72 8.37 0.23
C ALA A 591 21.01 8.71 -1.25
N LEU A 592 22.15 9.35 -1.55
CA LEU A 592 22.55 9.66 -2.92
C LEU A 592 22.77 8.40 -3.78
N LEU A 593 23.37 7.36 -3.22
CA LEU A 593 23.57 6.10 -3.92
C LEU A 593 22.23 5.46 -4.28
N ALA A 594 21.29 5.44 -3.33
CA ALA A 594 19.96 4.89 -3.54
C ALA A 594 19.16 5.69 -4.58
N TYR A 595 19.13 7.02 -4.52
CA TYR A 595 18.47 7.86 -5.53
C TYR A 595 19.10 7.72 -6.92
N LYS A 596 20.43 7.67 -7.02
CA LYS A 596 21.11 7.42 -8.29
C LYS A 596 20.76 6.06 -8.87
N THR A 597 20.57 5.05 -8.02
CA THR A 597 20.13 3.72 -8.46
C THR A 597 18.68 3.78 -8.97
N ALA A 598 17.78 4.47 -8.26
CA ALA A 598 16.41 4.69 -8.72
C ALA A 598 16.36 5.39 -10.09
N ILE A 599 17.15 6.44 -10.28
CA ILE A 599 17.26 7.19 -11.53
C ILE A 599 17.82 6.31 -12.68
N ARG A 600 18.75 5.41 -12.38
CA ARG A 600 19.31 4.50 -13.39
C ARG A 600 18.28 3.48 -13.87
N ILE A 601 17.44 2.96 -12.96
CA ILE A 601 16.37 2.01 -13.28
C ILE A 601 15.28 2.70 -14.11
N GLU A 602 14.85 3.90 -13.67
CA GLU A 602 13.79 4.68 -14.33
C GLU A 602 14.21 6.15 -14.48
N PRO A 603 14.91 6.50 -15.56
CA PRO A 603 15.36 7.88 -15.78
C PRO A 603 14.23 8.89 -15.95
N GLY A 604 13.00 8.44 -16.19
CA GLY A 604 11.79 9.26 -16.30
C GLY A 604 11.13 9.60 -14.99
N ALA A 605 11.50 8.95 -13.88
CA ALA A 605 10.94 9.22 -12.55
C ALA A 605 11.46 10.54 -11.98
N THR A 606 10.57 11.51 -11.72
CA THR A 606 10.95 12.85 -11.23
C THR A 606 11.28 12.88 -9.74
N ALA A 607 10.55 12.12 -8.91
CA ALA A 607 10.71 12.13 -7.45
C ALA A 607 12.14 11.86 -6.94
N PRO A 608 12.92 10.91 -7.51
CA PRO A 608 14.30 10.70 -7.08
C PRO A 608 15.21 11.92 -7.35
N TYR A 609 14.99 12.70 -8.43
CA TYR A 609 15.75 13.92 -8.69
C TYR A 609 15.41 15.01 -7.68
N VAL A 610 14.12 15.17 -7.33
CA VAL A 610 13.68 16.14 -6.32
C VAL A 610 14.33 15.83 -4.97
N ASN A 611 14.26 14.57 -4.48
CA ASN A 611 14.84 14.23 -3.19
C ASN A 611 16.39 14.21 -3.21
N GLN A 612 17.00 13.88 -4.34
CA GLN A 612 18.44 14.01 -4.52
C GLN A 612 18.91 15.48 -4.34
N SER A 613 18.11 16.46 -4.79
CA SER A 613 18.42 17.88 -4.60
C SER A 613 18.46 18.26 -3.12
N ILE A 614 17.58 17.70 -2.29
CA ILE A 614 17.57 17.93 -0.84
C ILE A 614 18.88 17.44 -0.21
N VAL A 615 19.36 16.27 -0.65
CA VAL A 615 20.64 15.75 -0.16
C VAL A 615 21.80 16.64 -0.58
N TYR A 616 21.86 17.08 -1.85
CA TYR A 616 22.90 18.00 -2.30
C TYR A 616 22.87 19.33 -1.56
N ALA A 617 21.68 19.87 -1.29
CA ALA A 617 21.55 21.09 -0.47
C ALA A 617 22.06 20.89 0.98
N ARG A 618 21.79 19.74 1.61
CA ARG A 618 22.36 19.38 2.93
C ARG A 618 23.87 19.24 2.91
N LEU A 619 24.45 18.80 1.78
CA LEU A 619 25.89 18.72 1.57
C LEU A 619 26.49 20.04 1.08
N HIS A 620 25.73 21.13 1.07
CA HIS A 620 26.11 22.47 0.62
C HIS A 620 26.53 22.53 -0.88
N ASP A 621 26.15 21.55 -1.71
CA ASP A 621 26.37 21.55 -3.15
C ASP A 621 25.12 22.11 -3.87
N MET A 622 24.96 23.44 -3.79
CA MET A 622 23.78 24.13 -4.34
C MET A 622 23.69 23.98 -5.85
N THR A 623 24.85 23.88 -6.55
CA THR A 623 24.88 23.70 -8.00
C THR A 623 24.28 22.37 -8.44
N LYS A 624 24.64 21.27 -7.75
CA LYS A 624 24.05 19.97 -8.05
C LYS A 624 22.60 19.87 -7.60
N ALA A 625 22.23 20.56 -6.50
CA ALA A 625 20.85 20.64 -6.05
C ALA A 625 19.97 21.25 -7.16
N GLU A 626 20.36 22.43 -7.67
CA GLU A 626 19.64 23.12 -8.73
C GLU A 626 19.59 22.31 -10.04
N ALA A 627 20.73 21.71 -10.43
CA ALA A 627 20.79 20.85 -11.62
C ALA A 627 19.83 19.64 -11.52
N SER A 628 19.68 19.03 -10.34
CA SER A 628 18.74 17.93 -10.10
C SER A 628 17.28 18.36 -10.26
N LEU A 629 16.90 19.54 -9.71
CA LEU A 629 15.56 20.10 -9.83
C LEU A 629 15.25 20.47 -11.28
N ASN A 630 16.17 21.12 -11.97
CA ASN A 630 16.02 21.43 -13.39
C ASN A 630 15.85 20.16 -14.25
N LYS A 631 16.49 19.06 -13.88
CA LYS A 631 16.27 17.77 -14.54
C LYS A 631 14.86 17.24 -14.28
N ALA A 632 14.33 17.35 -13.06
CA ALA A 632 12.94 17.00 -12.75
C ALA A 632 11.96 17.81 -13.58
N LEU A 633 12.15 19.14 -13.66
CA LEU A 633 11.31 20.06 -14.47
C LEU A 633 11.40 19.82 -15.98
N LYS A 634 12.56 19.36 -16.48
CA LYS A 634 12.66 18.96 -17.90
C LYS A 634 11.81 17.72 -18.21
N LEU A 635 11.65 16.81 -17.25
CA LEU A 635 10.83 15.61 -17.37
C LEU A 635 9.33 15.91 -17.17
N ASP A 636 9.04 16.76 -16.18
CA ASP A 636 7.69 17.19 -15.82
C ASP A 636 7.70 18.70 -15.54
N PRO A 637 7.34 19.54 -16.54
CA PRO A 637 7.34 21.00 -16.41
C PRO A 637 6.37 21.55 -15.36
N ASN A 638 5.38 20.76 -14.92
CA ASN A 638 4.38 21.17 -13.93
C ASN A 638 4.63 20.50 -12.56
N ASN A 639 5.87 20.12 -12.26
CA ASN A 639 6.22 19.45 -11.03
C ASN A 639 6.29 20.45 -9.86
N ALA A 640 5.20 20.57 -9.11
CA ALA A 640 5.06 21.48 -7.97
C ALA A 640 6.14 21.27 -6.90
N ASP A 641 6.52 20.02 -6.60
CA ASP A 641 7.57 19.71 -5.62
C ASP A 641 8.95 20.23 -6.06
N ALA A 642 9.25 20.19 -7.36
CA ALA A 642 10.50 20.70 -7.90
C ALA A 642 10.56 22.23 -7.78
N TYR A 643 9.48 22.95 -8.15
CA TYR A 643 9.40 24.41 -7.97
C TYR A 643 9.45 24.80 -6.50
N PHE A 644 8.75 24.07 -5.62
CA PHE A 644 8.82 24.32 -4.18
C PHE A 644 10.26 24.21 -3.66
N ASN A 645 11.00 23.16 -4.02
CA ASN A 645 12.37 22.97 -3.58
C ASN A 645 13.33 23.99 -4.22
N LEU A 646 13.09 24.44 -5.47
CA LEU A 646 13.83 25.58 -6.06
C LEU A 646 13.59 26.86 -5.25
N GLY A 647 12.35 27.17 -4.91
CA GLY A 647 12.02 28.30 -4.06
C GLY A 647 12.75 28.26 -2.72
N LEU A 648 12.81 27.10 -2.05
CA LEU A 648 13.57 26.91 -0.81
C LEU A 648 15.08 27.12 -1.03
N LEU A 649 15.62 26.61 -2.13
CA LEU A 649 17.03 26.79 -2.49
C LEU A 649 17.36 28.27 -2.70
N LYS A 650 16.49 29.01 -3.42
CA LYS A 650 16.65 30.44 -3.67
C LYS A 650 16.50 31.27 -2.38
N ILE A 651 15.63 30.91 -1.45
CA ILE A 651 15.57 31.49 -0.09
C ILE A 651 16.93 31.34 0.61
N GLY A 652 17.50 30.13 0.58
CA GLY A 652 18.81 29.86 1.19
C GLY A 652 19.98 30.65 0.55
N GLN A 653 19.86 31.02 -0.72
CA GLN A 653 20.80 31.86 -1.46
C GLN A 653 20.54 33.35 -1.28
N GLY A 654 19.44 33.76 -0.63
CA GLY A 654 19.04 35.15 -0.47
C GLY A 654 18.36 35.79 -1.67
N ASP A 655 18.08 35.00 -2.73
CA ASP A 655 17.33 35.42 -3.93
C ASP A 655 15.82 35.30 -3.69
N VAL A 656 15.29 36.27 -2.89
CA VAL A 656 13.91 36.29 -2.46
C VAL A 656 12.94 36.47 -3.64
N LYS A 657 13.37 37.18 -4.71
CA LYS A 657 12.52 37.44 -5.88
C LYS A 657 12.25 36.16 -6.66
N THR A 658 13.30 35.45 -7.05
CA THR A 658 13.15 34.17 -7.77
C THR A 658 12.44 33.13 -6.89
N ALA A 659 12.73 33.11 -5.57
CA ALA A 659 12.03 32.24 -4.62
C ALA A 659 10.51 32.47 -4.60
N GLU A 660 10.07 33.74 -4.67
CA GLU A 660 8.64 34.08 -4.77
C GLU A 660 8.03 33.55 -6.06
N GLU A 661 8.70 33.73 -7.18
CA GLU A 661 8.24 33.25 -8.50
C GLU A 661 8.08 31.74 -8.49
N ASP A 662 9.06 31.00 -7.98
CA ASP A 662 9.05 29.54 -7.88
C ASP A 662 7.92 29.03 -6.94
N LEU A 663 7.78 29.65 -5.74
CA LEU A 663 6.71 29.27 -4.81
C LEU A 663 5.30 29.54 -5.35
N ARG A 664 5.12 30.63 -6.11
CA ARG A 664 3.83 30.92 -6.78
C ARG A 664 3.57 29.92 -7.90
N THR A 665 4.60 29.51 -8.65
CA THR A 665 4.46 28.46 -9.68
C THR A 665 4.08 27.13 -9.03
N ALA A 666 4.76 26.74 -7.94
CA ALA A 666 4.41 25.52 -7.18
C ALA A 666 2.93 25.54 -6.73
N LEU A 667 2.42 26.68 -6.26
CA LEU A 667 1.02 26.85 -5.84
C LEU A 667 0.03 26.91 -7.00
N ASN A 668 0.48 27.29 -8.18
CA ASN A 668 -0.35 27.23 -9.39
C ASN A 668 -0.52 25.77 -9.86
N ASP A 669 0.56 24.99 -9.79
CA ASP A 669 0.57 23.59 -10.22
C ASP A 669 -0.06 22.66 -9.17
N ASP A 670 0.17 22.92 -7.87
CA ASP A 670 -0.55 22.30 -6.74
C ASP A 670 -1.11 23.34 -5.77
N PRO A 671 -2.37 23.79 -5.97
CA PRO A 671 -3.02 24.76 -5.09
C PRO A 671 -3.23 24.28 -3.65
N THR A 672 -2.98 23.00 -3.35
CA THR A 672 -3.13 22.41 -2.00
C THR A 672 -1.82 22.35 -1.20
N MET A 673 -0.72 22.82 -1.76
CA MET A 673 0.61 22.76 -1.13
C MET A 673 0.74 23.81 -0.02
N GLY A 674 0.26 23.47 1.19
CA GLY A 674 0.31 24.35 2.36
C GLY A 674 1.74 24.80 2.72
N ALA A 675 2.75 23.95 2.52
CA ALA A 675 4.15 24.29 2.75
C ALA A 675 4.65 25.42 1.84
N ALA A 676 4.27 25.44 0.58
CA ALA A 676 4.61 26.51 -0.35
C ALA A 676 3.91 27.83 0.05
N ALA A 677 2.61 27.78 0.39
CA ALA A 677 1.86 28.93 0.89
C ALA A 677 2.47 29.51 2.18
N TYR A 678 2.90 28.62 3.09
CA TYR A 678 3.59 29.01 4.31
C TYR A 678 4.89 29.75 4.02
N ASN A 679 5.80 29.19 3.23
CA ASN A 679 7.08 29.81 2.91
C ASN A 679 6.89 31.12 2.13
N LEU A 680 5.92 31.17 1.21
CA LEU A 680 5.53 32.40 0.52
C LEU A 680 5.08 33.48 1.52
N SER A 681 4.25 33.14 2.50
CA SER A 681 3.82 34.08 3.53
C SER A 681 4.98 34.63 4.36
N VAL A 682 5.97 33.77 4.68
CA VAL A 682 7.15 34.17 5.46
C VAL A 682 8.02 35.17 4.70
N ILE A 683 8.31 34.92 3.41
CA ILE A 683 9.13 35.85 2.62
C ILE A 683 8.42 37.19 2.36
N LEU A 684 7.07 37.19 2.28
CA LEU A 684 6.27 38.40 2.10
C LEU A 684 6.09 39.22 3.36
N SER A 685 6.30 38.65 4.55
CA SER A 685 5.96 39.28 5.84
C SER A 685 6.69 40.58 6.13
N LYS A 686 7.86 40.74 5.54
CA LYS A 686 8.69 41.92 5.74
C LYS A 686 8.14 43.17 5.06
N ASP A 687 7.72 43.05 3.84
CA ASP A 687 7.39 44.17 2.97
C ASP A 687 5.92 44.23 2.55
N ARG A 688 5.21 43.12 2.64
CA ARG A 688 3.82 42.96 2.18
C ARG A 688 2.97 42.18 3.20
N LEU A 689 2.86 42.73 4.44
CA LEU A 689 2.23 42.07 5.58
C LEU A 689 0.81 41.60 5.31
N LYS A 690 -0.03 42.41 4.64
CA LYS A 690 -1.42 42.03 4.32
C LYS A 690 -1.48 40.82 3.41
N GLU A 691 -0.58 40.71 2.44
CA GLU A 691 -0.47 39.56 1.57
C GLU A 691 0.06 38.34 2.32
N ALA A 692 1.04 38.54 3.22
CA ALA A 692 1.53 37.50 4.12
C ALA A 692 0.44 36.93 5.02
N VAL A 693 -0.44 37.76 5.58
CA VAL A 693 -1.65 37.33 6.32
C VAL A 693 -2.55 36.48 5.45
N ALA A 694 -2.81 36.89 4.21
CA ALA A 694 -3.67 36.12 3.31
C ALA A 694 -3.09 34.75 2.95
N TRP A 695 -1.78 34.66 2.68
CA TRP A 695 -1.13 33.39 2.36
C TRP A 695 -0.95 32.50 3.59
N SER A 696 -0.61 33.04 4.77
CA SER A 696 -0.53 32.25 6.00
C SER A 696 -1.89 31.69 6.42
N LYS A 697 -2.99 32.42 6.18
CA LYS A 697 -4.36 31.92 6.34
C LYS A 697 -4.60 30.74 5.42
N LYS A 698 -4.25 30.86 4.12
CA LYS A 698 -4.38 29.76 3.14
C LYS A 698 -3.56 28.54 3.57
N ALA A 699 -2.31 28.73 3.98
CA ALA A 699 -1.45 27.63 4.46
C ALA A 699 -2.10 26.89 5.63
N TYR A 700 -2.61 27.62 6.62
CA TYR A 700 -3.30 27.02 7.78
C TYR A 700 -4.60 26.32 7.42
N LEU A 701 -5.38 26.84 6.45
CA LEU A 701 -6.59 26.17 5.98
C LEU A 701 -6.30 24.91 5.17
N MET A 702 -5.21 24.89 4.40
CA MET A 702 -4.78 23.72 3.61
C MET A 702 -4.20 22.62 4.50
N GLN A 703 -3.37 23.03 5.45
CA GLN A 703 -2.69 22.16 6.40
C GLN A 703 -2.77 22.78 7.81
N PRO A 704 -3.79 22.45 8.63
CA PRO A 704 -3.97 23.05 9.96
C PRO A 704 -2.94 22.55 10.99
N GLU A 705 -1.66 22.68 10.66
CA GLU A 705 -0.54 22.42 11.56
C GLU A 705 -0.37 23.56 12.56
N ALA A 706 0.02 23.22 13.81
CA ALA A 706 0.24 24.18 14.87
C ALA A 706 1.22 25.30 14.47
N LYS A 707 2.29 24.95 13.75
CA LYS A 707 3.29 25.92 13.23
C LYS A 707 2.66 26.94 12.26
N TYR A 708 1.78 26.48 11.36
CA TYR A 708 1.14 27.37 10.38
C TYR A 708 0.11 28.26 11.05
N GLY A 709 -0.67 27.72 11.98
CA GLY A 709 -1.62 28.50 12.78
C GLY A 709 -0.93 29.55 13.65
N PHE A 710 0.17 29.19 14.28
CA PHE A 710 1.01 30.13 15.04
C PHE A 710 1.56 31.28 14.17
N THR A 711 2.07 30.97 12.99
CA THR A 711 2.60 31.99 12.06
C THR A 711 1.48 32.90 11.55
N PHE A 712 0.31 32.33 11.23
CA PHE A 712 -0.86 33.12 10.84
C PHE A 712 -1.30 34.05 11.97
N ALA A 713 -1.41 33.56 13.21
CA ALA A 713 -1.72 34.38 14.37
C ALA A 713 -0.69 35.47 14.64
N SER A 714 0.61 35.15 14.44
CA SER A 714 1.70 36.15 14.58
C SER A 714 1.56 37.30 13.58
N PHE A 715 1.21 36.99 12.33
CA PHE A 715 1.00 38.01 11.31
C PHE A 715 -0.31 38.79 11.54
N LEU A 716 -1.38 38.16 12.04
CA LEU A 716 -2.59 38.86 12.48
C LEU A 716 -2.31 39.82 13.62
N LYS A 717 -1.49 39.44 14.63
CA LYS A 717 -1.06 40.33 15.69
C LYS A 717 -0.31 41.54 15.12
N GLN A 718 0.63 41.32 14.20
CA GLN A 718 1.40 42.41 13.57
C GLN A 718 0.50 43.32 12.73
N ASP A 719 -0.54 42.81 12.07
CA ASP A 719 -1.53 43.60 11.28
C ASP A 719 -2.57 44.28 12.20
N GLY A 720 -2.46 44.15 13.53
CA GLY A 720 -3.39 44.76 14.50
C GLY A 720 -4.69 43.96 14.74
N ASN A 721 -4.90 42.84 14.08
CA ASN A 721 -6.05 41.97 14.29
C ASN A 721 -5.84 40.99 15.45
N TRP A 722 -5.89 41.54 16.64
CA TRP A 722 -5.59 40.82 17.90
C TRP A 722 -6.67 39.75 18.22
N ASP A 723 -7.92 40.04 17.95
CA ASP A 723 -9.02 39.11 18.22
C ASP A 723 -8.94 37.90 17.28
N GLY A 724 -8.68 38.11 15.98
CA GLY A 724 -8.40 37.02 15.04
C GLY A 724 -7.19 36.17 15.45
N ALA A 725 -6.12 36.81 15.97
CA ALA A 725 -4.94 36.06 16.47
C ALA A 725 -5.29 35.17 17.67
N ILE A 726 -6.10 35.69 18.62
CA ILE A 726 -6.58 34.92 19.78
C ILE A 726 -7.37 33.70 19.36
N ASP A 727 -8.31 33.87 18.42
CA ASP A 727 -9.18 32.79 17.96
C ASP A 727 -8.37 31.68 17.27
N VAL A 728 -7.40 32.03 16.41
CA VAL A 728 -6.50 31.06 15.77
C VAL A 728 -5.64 30.33 16.81
N LEU A 729 -5.05 31.06 17.76
CA LEU A 729 -4.20 30.43 18.80
C LEU A 729 -5.00 29.49 19.70
N ARG A 730 -6.26 29.80 20.02
CA ARG A 730 -7.14 28.88 20.75
C ARG A 730 -7.38 27.59 19.96
N GLN A 731 -7.57 27.68 18.64
CA GLN A 731 -7.67 26.49 17.79
C GLN A 731 -6.37 25.69 17.80
N VAL A 732 -5.22 26.34 17.68
CA VAL A 732 -3.90 25.70 17.73
C VAL A 732 -3.71 24.93 19.04
N VAL A 733 -3.97 25.53 20.21
CA VAL A 733 -3.79 24.85 21.50
C VAL A 733 -4.85 23.75 21.72
N ALA A 734 -5.97 23.82 21.04
CA ALA A 734 -6.98 22.75 21.08
C ALA A 734 -6.54 21.53 20.24
N SER A 735 -5.94 21.76 19.07
CA SER A 735 -5.48 20.70 18.15
C SER A 735 -4.12 20.11 18.54
N ASP A 736 -3.21 20.94 19.09
CA ASP A 736 -1.89 20.51 19.58
C ASP A 736 -1.57 21.14 20.93
N ARG A 737 -1.91 20.45 21.99
CA ARG A 737 -1.67 20.89 23.37
C ARG A 737 -0.19 20.99 23.73
N THR A 738 0.69 20.33 22.99
CA THR A 738 2.13 20.30 23.26
C THR A 738 2.88 21.49 22.63
N PHE A 739 2.22 22.26 21.76
CA PHE A 739 2.82 23.40 21.07
C PHE A 739 2.91 24.64 21.97
N ALA A 740 3.95 24.69 22.79
CA ALA A 740 4.15 25.71 23.83
C ALA A 740 4.15 27.15 23.31
N ASP A 741 4.66 27.40 22.09
CA ASP A 741 4.75 28.73 21.51
C ASP A 741 3.37 29.39 21.32
N ALA A 742 2.31 28.59 21.10
CA ALA A 742 0.95 29.12 21.01
C ALA A 742 0.45 29.67 22.34
N TYR A 743 0.71 28.99 23.48
CA TYR A 743 0.37 29.50 24.81
C TYR A 743 1.15 30.78 25.13
N LEU A 744 2.44 30.80 24.75
CA LEU A 744 3.28 31.98 24.97
C LEU A 744 2.75 33.20 24.21
N LEU A 745 2.49 33.06 22.90
CA LEU A 745 1.97 34.13 22.08
C LEU A 745 0.56 34.57 22.50
N LEU A 746 -0.29 33.65 22.86
CA LEU A 746 -1.66 33.93 23.32
C LEU A 746 -1.62 34.71 24.66
N GLY A 747 -0.75 34.30 25.58
CA GLY A 747 -0.53 34.99 26.83
C GLY A 747 0.05 36.40 26.61
N GLU A 748 1.03 36.55 25.73
CA GLU A 748 1.61 37.86 25.36
C GLU A 748 0.57 38.80 24.77
N ILE A 749 -0.33 38.32 23.91
CA ILE A 749 -1.44 39.14 23.38
C ILE A 749 -2.36 39.62 24.50
N TYR A 750 -2.63 38.83 25.53
CA TYR A 750 -3.41 39.26 26.69
C TYR A 750 -2.63 40.24 27.57
N GLU A 751 -1.29 40.06 27.74
CA GLU A 751 -0.44 41.01 28.42
C GLU A 751 -0.44 42.39 27.72
N ASP A 752 -0.24 42.41 26.39
CA ASP A 752 -0.22 43.64 25.56
C ASP A 752 -1.61 44.38 25.63
N ARG A 753 -2.69 43.65 25.89
CA ARG A 753 -4.05 44.21 26.10
C ARG A 753 -4.35 44.57 27.58
N GLY A 754 -3.38 44.47 28.49
CA GLY A 754 -3.55 44.72 29.91
C GLY A 754 -4.35 43.66 30.67
N LYS A 755 -4.68 42.51 30.02
CA LYS A 755 -5.50 41.43 30.61
C LYS A 755 -4.64 40.39 31.34
N LYS A 756 -3.91 40.84 32.39
CA LYS A 756 -2.95 39.98 33.13
C LYS A 756 -3.55 38.71 33.70
N ARG A 757 -4.84 38.74 34.14
CA ARG A 757 -5.53 37.51 34.62
C ARG A 757 -5.72 36.46 33.54
N ASP A 758 -6.10 36.87 32.31
CA ASP A 758 -6.28 36.00 31.19
C ASP A 758 -4.92 35.41 30.72
N ALA A 759 -3.87 36.23 30.67
CA ALA A 759 -2.52 35.79 30.40
C ALA A 759 -2.04 34.71 31.38
N ALA A 760 -2.23 34.95 32.69
CA ALA A 760 -1.90 33.98 33.73
C ALA A 760 -2.69 32.67 33.60
N ALA A 761 -3.97 32.73 33.20
CA ALA A 761 -4.79 31.55 32.96
C ALA A 761 -4.24 30.70 31.80
N VAL A 762 -3.86 31.33 30.67
CA VAL A 762 -3.27 30.68 29.50
C VAL A 762 -1.95 30.01 29.84
N TYR A 763 -1.04 30.70 30.57
CA TYR A 763 0.22 30.10 30.96
C TYR A 763 0.04 28.89 31.89
N ARG A 764 -0.92 28.94 32.84
CA ARG A 764 -1.26 27.78 33.68
C ARG A 764 -1.86 26.66 32.89
N GLN A 765 -2.68 26.97 31.88
CA GLN A 765 -3.24 25.95 30.97
C GLN A 765 -2.12 25.18 30.24
N GLY A 766 -1.11 25.89 29.72
CA GLY A 766 0.07 25.27 29.12
C GLY A 766 0.85 24.42 30.12
N LEU A 767 1.08 24.94 31.35
CA LEU A 767 1.80 24.22 32.40
C LEU A 767 1.09 22.94 32.87
N ALA A 768 -0.23 22.83 32.69
CA ALA A 768 -1.01 21.61 33.00
C ALA A 768 -0.83 20.48 32.00
N VAL A 769 -0.16 20.72 30.86
CA VAL A 769 0.13 19.70 29.85
C VAL A 769 1.31 18.84 30.31
N GLU A 770 1.08 17.56 30.57
CA GLU A 770 2.10 16.65 31.11
C GLU A 770 3.26 16.40 30.11
N GLU A 771 2.94 16.34 28.83
CA GLU A 771 3.88 16.02 27.75
C GLU A 771 4.79 17.19 27.33
N LEU A 772 4.66 18.37 27.91
CA LEU A 772 5.51 19.50 27.59
C LEU A 772 6.98 19.25 27.91
N LEU A 773 7.85 19.61 26.97
CA LEU A 773 9.31 19.57 27.19
C LEU A 773 9.71 20.47 28.35
N LYS A 774 10.68 20.05 29.14
CA LYS A 774 11.21 20.81 30.30
C LYS A 774 11.59 22.26 29.95
N LYS A 775 12.22 22.47 28.77
CA LYS A 775 12.59 23.80 28.29
C LYS A 775 11.38 24.73 28.09
N ASP A 776 10.27 24.18 27.60
CA ASP A 776 9.06 24.95 27.29
C ASP A 776 8.25 25.22 28.56
N ARG A 777 8.22 24.26 29.47
CA ARG A 777 7.68 24.44 30.83
C ARG A 777 8.39 25.60 31.55
N ASN A 778 9.70 25.62 31.53
CA ASN A 778 10.50 26.70 32.13
C ASN A 778 10.24 28.09 31.48
N ARG A 779 9.89 28.15 30.18
CA ARG A 779 9.49 29.39 29.50
C ARG A 779 8.17 29.93 30.00
N LEU A 780 7.17 29.07 30.15
CA LEU A 780 5.84 29.39 30.65
C LEU A 780 5.88 29.80 32.13
N GLU A 781 6.67 29.11 32.96
CA GLU A 781 6.88 29.45 34.38
C GLU A 781 7.43 30.84 34.53
N ARG A 782 8.49 31.20 33.78
CA ARG A 782 9.07 32.53 33.79
C ARG A 782 8.06 33.62 33.40
N LYS A 783 7.24 33.36 32.37
CA LYS A 783 6.18 34.28 31.97
C LYS A 783 5.11 34.47 33.05
N LEU A 784 4.69 33.36 33.69
CA LEU A 784 3.73 33.41 34.78
C LEU A 784 4.27 34.17 36.01
N GLU A 785 5.55 33.99 36.32
CA GLU A 785 6.22 34.71 37.42
C GLU A 785 6.33 36.20 37.15
N SER A 786 6.60 36.61 35.91
CA SER A 786 6.70 38.04 35.54
C SER A 786 5.37 38.80 35.64
N LEU A 787 4.24 38.11 35.81
CA LEU A 787 2.91 38.71 35.98
C LEU A 787 2.57 39.01 37.46
N LYS A 788 3.33 38.42 38.40
CA LYS A 788 3.19 38.71 39.85
C LYS A 788 3.70 40.08 40.17
#